data_c67b6f86b6b7a109ce8669589a6646e2
#
_entry.id   c67b6f86b6b7a109ce8669589a6646e2
#
_cell.length_a   1.000
_cell.length_b   1.000
_cell.length_c   1.000
_cell.angle_alpha   90.00
_cell.angle_beta   90.00
_cell.angle_gamma   90.00
#
_symmetry.space_group_name_H-M   'P 1'
#
loop_
_entity.id
_entity.type
_entity.pdbx_description
1 polymer ?
#
loop_
_entity_poly.entity_id
_entity_poly.type
_entity_poly.pdbx_seq_one_letter_code
_entity_poly.pdbx_strand_id
1 'polypeptide(L)'
;MYNNYNLETSRIFKDAEKIMISLNHGYVGTEHLFLSMLKNSEEIRNLLEKYQIEYDGFLEELLLVVNSETCKKVACIYTPLLKKVIKNAEIHAKNSYITPLMLLESLLEEGEGIAIRILISMGLDIDKLYDEIKLKDKKSNQKLEIYNIGKEMSKDLSDNFVVGREKEIDLITETLLRKNKNNPLLIGDAGVGKSAIVEELARRIKKGDVPNALKNKKIISIEMSSLVAGTKYRGEFEEKLNKIIKEVENNPEIILFIDEIHTLSNAGGAEGAINASDILKPYLARGKIKVIGATTTNEYNKFIAKDKALSRRFDLIKINEPSIDETINILSKIKPSFEHHYNIKISEENIRQIVDLTNKYILDRFNPDKSIDLLDSVCAMKEVKSPKEKNIIILKNKLSNIIEAKEKMVKNNNFEEALNYRKQEIELNEKIEKEKNSSNRITNNDIKEVMLRKSNIPNMKNNWKDLKAYLNNEIVGQEEAINEIIASLKSKESDLPVSILLTGSTGVGKTKTVKEIATYLKMPLVRLDLSEYNEPVSINRLIGSSVGYVGYDDENIFDRIRMYPNSIVLLDELEKANSNVINLFLQVLDEGFITNAKGEKIDFKNTYIFMTSNAEINNKIGFMKGKSNYQNSFSKEFLGRITCIVFDFKRI
;
A
#
# COMPACT_ATOMS: atom_id res chain seq x y z
N MET A 1 -16.40 -2.94 -39.97
CA MET A 1 -15.31 -2.05 -40.38
C MET A 1 -14.98 -0.93 -39.35
N TYR A 2 -15.39 -1.02 -38.09
CA TYR A 2 -15.36 0.12 -37.15
C TYR A 2 -14.66 -0.16 -35.81
N ASN A 3 -13.74 -1.11 -35.74
CA ASN A 3 -13.20 -1.54 -34.44
C ASN A 3 -11.96 -0.76 -33.95
N ASN A 4 -11.39 0.19 -34.74
CA ASN A 4 -10.16 0.88 -34.37
C ASN A 4 -10.27 2.43 -34.41
N TYR A 5 -11.45 2.99 -34.27
CA TYR A 5 -11.66 4.46 -34.25
C TYR A 5 -11.93 4.97 -32.83
N ASN A 6 -11.38 6.14 -32.48
CA ASN A 6 -11.82 6.82 -31.26
C ASN A 6 -13.25 7.39 -31.45
N LEU A 7 -13.87 7.84 -30.36
CA LEU A 7 -15.24 8.36 -30.40
C LEU A 7 -15.41 9.57 -31.35
N GLU A 8 -14.41 10.42 -31.40
CA GLU A 8 -14.38 11.63 -32.27
C GLU A 8 -14.27 11.26 -33.73
N THR A 9 -13.35 10.37 -34.08
CA THR A 9 -13.18 9.84 -35.43
C THR A 9 -14.44 9.11 -35.93
N SER A 10 -15.09 8.35 -35.07
CA SER A 10 -16.36 7.70 -35.41
C SER A 10 -17.49 8.71 -35.71
N ARG A 11 -17.51 9.87 -35.02
CA ARG A 11 -18.45 10.96 -35.33
C ARG A 11 -18.11 11.62 -36.67
N ILE A 12 -16.84 11.84 -36.95
CA ILE A 12 -16.37 12.44 -38.21
C ILE A 12 -16.86 11.61 -39.41
N PHE A 13 -16.72 10.29 -39.38
CA PHE A 13 -17.21 9.44 -40.51
C PHE A 13 -18.74 9.52 -40.65
N LYS A 14 -19.50 9.43 -39.55
CA LYS A 14 -20.96 9.54 -39.60
C LYS A 14 -21.45 10.89 -40.11
N ASP A 15 -20.79 11.99 -39.74
CA ASP A 15 -21.16 13.30 -40.21
C ASP A 15 -20.68 13.55 -41.65
N ALA A 16 -19.56 12.97 -42.10
CA ALA A 16 -19.17 12.99 -43.51
C ALA A 16 -20.23 12.37 -44.42
N GLU A 17 -20.82 11.24 -44.00
CA GLU A 17 -21.94 10.60 -44.71
C GLU A 17 -23.19 11.53 -44.78
N LYS A 18 -23.51 12.21 -43.67
CA LYS A 18 -24.63 13.18 -43.65
C LYS A 18 -24.37 14.41 -44.51
N ILE A 19 -23.13 14.94 -44.52
CA ILE A 19 -22.72 16.05 -45.38
C ILE A 19 -22.88 15.65 -46.84
N MET A 20 -22.41 14.47 -47.24
CA MET A 20 -22.60 13.95 -48.58
C MET A 20 -24.08 13.92 -48.99
N ILE A 21 -24.95 13.42 -48.10
CA ILE A 21 -26.40 13.39 -48.36
C ILE A 21 -26.99 14.79 -48.49
N SER A 22 -26.58 15.73 -47.62
CA SER A 22 -27.09 17.11 -47.64
C SER A 22 -26.69 17.89 -48.90
N LEU A 23 -25.55 17.53 -49.49
CA LEU A 23 -25.05 18.11 -50.74
C LEU A 23 -25.53 17.39 -52.03
N ASN A 24 -26.37 16.33 -51.87
CA ASN A 24 -26.86 15.48 -52.95
C ASN A 24 -25.73 14.84 -53.81
N HIS A 25 -24.59 14.54 -53.19
CA HIS A 25 -23.50 13.85 -53.85
C HIS A 25 -23.67 12.32 -53.84
N GLY A 26 -23.16 11.62 -54.86
CA GLY A 26 -23.34 10.15 -54.98
C GLY A 26 -22.40 9.32 -54.17
N TYR A 27 -21.29 9.89 -53.72
CA TYR A 27 -20.22 9.16 -53.01
C TYR A 27 -19.63 10.02 -51.91
N VAL A 28 -19.15 9.35 -50.84
CA VAL A 28 -18.41 10.03 -49.77
C VAL A 28 -16.95 10.20 -50.24
N GLY A 29 -16.51 11.40 -50.45
CA GLY A 29 -15.15 11.74 -50.91
C GLY A 29 -14.33 12.39 -49.80
N THR A 30 -13.09 12.78 -50.13
CA THR A 30 -12.15 13.46 -49.24
C THR A 30 -12.66 14.80 -48.74
N GLU A 31 -13.43 15.52 -49.57
CA GLU A 31 -14.07 16.81 -49.27
C GLU A 31 -15.10 16.68 -48.12
N HIS A 32 -15.90 15.64 -48.14
CA HIS A 32 -16.88 15.39 -47.09
C HIS A 32 -16.20 15.03 -45.76
N LEU A 33 -15.14 14.22 -45.84
CA LEU A 33 -14.34 13.88 -44.68
C LEU A 33 -13.73 15.13 -44.06
N PHE A 34 -13.11 16.01 -44.91
CA PHE A 34 -12.47 17.23 -44.46
C PHE A 34 -13.44 18.22 -43.80
N LEU A 35 -14.61 18.46 -44.41
CA LEU A 35 -15.69 19.25 -43.83
C LEU A 35 -16.13 18.71 -42.48
N SER A 36 -16.27 17.40 -42.37
CA SER A 36 -16.65 16.76 -41.13
C SER A 36 -15.55 16.89 -40.05
N MET A 37 -14.28 16.87 -40.43
CA MET A 37 -13.18 17.14 -39.50
C MET A 37 -13.23 18.57 -38.96
N LEU A 38 -13.42 19.58 -39.83
CA LEU A 38 -13.57 20.97 -39.41
C LEU A 38 -14.75 21.18 -38.45
N LYS A 39 -15.83 20.42 -38.66
CA LYS A 39 -17.03 20.51 -37.81
C LYS A 39 -16.86 19.87 -36.45
N ASN A 40 -16.25 18.71 -36.37
CA ASN A 40 -16.29 17.83 -35.19
C ASN A 40 -14.98 17.81 -34.39
N SER A 41 -13.83 18.30 -34.93
CA SER A 41 -12.55 18.31 -34.24
C SER A 41 -12.10 19.74 -33.91
N GLU A 42 -12.07 20.06 -32.62
CA GLU A 42 -11.57 21.34 -32.13
C GLU A 42 -10.05 21.49 -32.41
N GLU A 43 -9.31 20.40 -32.32
CA GLU A 43 -7.88 20.38 -32.57
C GLU A 43 -7.54 20.73 -34.02
N ILE A 44 -8.28 20.18 -34.99
CA ILE A 44 -8.12 20.45 -36.42
C ILE A 44 -8.58 21.88 -36.72
N ARG A 45 -9.67 22.33 -36.15
CA ARG A 45 -10.16 23.69 -36.31
C ARG A 45 -9.13 24.71 -35.84
N ASN A 46 -8.60 24.60 -34.66
CA ASN A 46 -7.59 25.51 -34.11
C ASN A 46 -6.28 25.48 -34.90
N LEU A 47 -5.96 24.35 -35.53
CA LEU A 47 -4.78 24.23 -36.40
C LEU A 47 -4.97 24.99 -37.69
N LEU A 48 -6.16 24.89 -38.33
CA LEU A 48 -6.46 25.45 -39.63
C LEU A 48 -6.90 26.92 -39.56
N GLU A 49 -7.40 27.38 -38.42
CA GLU A 49 -7.71 28.79 -38.14
C GLU A 49 -6.51 29.71 -38.33
N LYS A 50 -5.30 29.23 -38.04
CA LYS A 50 -4.04 29.97 -38.33
C LYS A 50 -3.81 30.24 -39.79
N TYR A 51 -4.42 29.44 -40.65
CA TYR A 51 -4.34 29.54 -42.11
C TYR A 51 -5.60 30.16 -42.72
N GLN A 52 -6.48 30.71 -41.86
CA GLN A 52 -7.76 31.33 -42.26
C GLN A 52 -8.71 30.35 -42.99
N ILE A 53 -8.61 29.06 -42.67
CA ILE A 53 -9.48 28.04 -43.25
C ILE A 53 -10.57 27.69 -42.20
N GLU A 54 -11.79 28.10 -42.55
CA GLU A 54 -12.99 27.88 -41.77
C GLU A 54 -13.99 26.97 -42.53
N TYR A 55 -14.92 26.40 -41.79
CA TYR A 55 -15.93 25.45 -42.31
C TYR A 55 -16.75 26.11 -43.49
N ASP A 56 -17.26 27.33 -43.28
CA ASP A 56 -18.12 28.00 -44.24
C ASP A 56 -17.35 28.39 -45.50
N GLY A 57 -16.11 28.91 -45.39
CA GLY A 57 -15.28 29.26 -46.52
C GLY A 57 -14.91 28.03 -47.37
N PHE A 58 -14.60 26.90 -46.74
CA PHE A 58 -14.32 25.66 -47.48
C PHE A 58 -15.57 25.09 -48.14
N LEU A 59 -16.74 25.23 -47.49
CA LEU A 59 -18.04 24.80 -48.08
C LEU A 59 -18.38 25.63 -49.30
N GLU A 60 -18.20 26.95 -49.29
CA GLU A 60 -18.44 27.84 -50.43
C GLU A 60 -17.56 27.44 -51.63
N GLU A 61 -16.26 27.25 -51.43
CA GLU A 61 -15.33 26.77 -52.48
C GLU A 61 -15.71 25.38 -53.01
N LEU A 62 -16.16 24.46 -52.13
CA LEU A 62 -16.63 23.15 -52.57
C LEU A 62 -17.85 23.24 -53.49
N LEU A 63 -18.82 24.11 -53.18
CA LEU A 63 -19.99 24.34 -54.01
C LEU A 63 -19.68 24.94 -55.35
N LEU A 64 -18.56 25.71 -55.49
CA LEU A 64 -18.09 26.22 -56.77
C LEU A 64 -17.40 25.17 -57.65
N VAL A 65 -16.73 24.22 -57.03
CA VAL A 65 -15.91 23.18 -57.74
C VAL A 65 -16.77 21.97 -58.13
N VAL A 66 -17.74 21.60 -57.33
CA VAL A 66 -18.55 20.38 -57.54
C VAL A 66 -19.99 20.77 -57.90
N ASN A 67 -20.35 20.61 -59.19
CA ASN A 67 -21.72 20.77 -59.63
C ASN A 67 -22.62 19.66 -59.03
N SER A 68 -23.75 20.05 -58.43
CA SER A 68 -24.74 19.13 -57.90
C SER A 68 -25.48 18.39 -59.05
N GLU A 69 -24.92 17.29 -59.52
CA GLU A 69 -25.68 16.33 -60.32
C GLU A 69 -26.70 15.62 -59.40
N THR A 70 -27.96 15.67 -59.77
CA THR A 70 -29.05 15.04 -59.06
C THR A 70 -28.94 13.50 -59.09
N CYS A 71 -28.29 12.94 -58.08
CA CYS A 71 -28.14 11.49 -57.94
C CYS A 71 -29.43 10.88 -57.37
N LYS A 72 -30.19 10.09 -58.14
CA LYS A 72 -31.46 9.46 -57.75
C LYS A 72 -31.35 8.29 -56.79
N LYS A 73 -30.12 7.81 -56.46
CA LYS A 73 -29.89 6.74 -55.48
C LYS A 73 -28.66 7.09 -54.62
N VAL A 74 -28.90 7.41 -53.37
CA VAL A 74 -27.86 7.68 -52.41
C VAL A 74 -27.46 6.37 -51.73
N ALA A 75 -26.31 5.83 -52.13
CA ALA A 75 -25.66 4.74 -51.41
C ALA A 75 -24.40 5.34 -50.75
N CYS A 76 -24.22 5.17 -49.43
CA CYS A 76 -23.02 5.65 -48.71
C CYS A 76 -21.78 4.83 -49.13
N ILE A 77 -21.29 5.04 -50.35
CA ILE A 77 -20.10 4.38 -50.90
C ILE A 77 -18.93 5.35 -50.81
N TYR A 78 -17.85 4.91 -50.25
CA TYR A 78 -16.59 5.70 -50.13
C TYR A 78 -15.81 5.64 -51.45
N THR A 79 -15.29 6.78 -51.88
CA THR A 79 -14.45 6.84 -53.06
C THR A 79 -13.16 6.01 -52.89
N PRO A 80 -12.55 5.53 -53.98
CA PRO A 80 -11.31 4.73 -53.89
C PRO A 80 -10.18 5.55 -53.17
N LEU A 81 -10.10 6.85 -53.40
CA LEU A 81 -9.14 7.73 -52.78
C LEU A 81 -9.39 7.85 -51.26
N LEU A 82 -10.64 8.04 -50.84
CA LEU A 82 -10.98 8.06 -49.40
C LEU A 82 -10.64 6.74 -48.70
N LYS A 83 -10.88 5.61 -49.34
CA LYS A 83 -10.46 4.30 -48.81
C LYS A 83 -8.94 4.19 -48.67
N LYS A 84 -8.17 4.78 -49.57
CA LYS A 84 -6.71 4.82 -49.50
C LYS A 84 -6.24 5.67 -48.30
N VAL A 85 -6.82 6.86 -48.12
CA VAL A 85 -6.58 7.71 -46.94
C VAL A 85 -6.86 6.97 -45.61
N ILE A 86 -7.98 6.30 -45.55
CA ILE A 86 -8.32 5.49 -44.35
C ILE A 86 -7.29 4.40 -44.10
N LYS A 87 -6.88 3.66 -45.13
CA LYS A 87 -5.87 2.62 -45.04
C LYS A 87 -4.50 3.15 -44.59
N ASN A 88 -4.11 4.31 -45.09
CA ASN A 88 -2.88 4.98 -44.67
C ASN A 88 -2.96 5.39 -43.19
N ALA A 89 -4.10 5.94 -42.74
CA ALA A 89 -4.33 6.26 -41.32
C ALA A 89 -4.30 5.02 -40.43
N GLU A 90 -4.78 3.84 -40.91
CA GLU A 90 -4.65 2.56 -40.19
C GLU A 90 -3.18 2.14 -40.04
N ILE A 91 -2.36 2.36 -41.06
CA ILE A 91 -0.90 2.07 -41.03
C ILE A 91 -0.20 2.99 -40.03
N HIS A 92 -0.52 4.29 -40.02
CA HIS A 92 0.02 5.25 -39.06
C HIS A 92 -0.37 4.92 -37.62
N ALA A 93 -1.61 4.46 -37.38
CA ALA A 93 -2.11 4.10 -36.05
C ALA A 93 -1.42 2.85 -35.46
N LYS A 94 -0.80 1.99 -36.28
CA LYS A 94 -0.18 0.71 -35.86
C LYS A 94 -1.16 -0.16 -35.03
N ASN A 95 -1.06 -0.10 -33.71
CA ASN A 95 -1.95 -0.82 -32.78
C ASN A 95 -2.80 0.11 -31.89
N SER A 96 -2.85 1.43 -32.22
CA SER A 96 -3.65 2.43 -31.50
C SER A 96 -4.94 2.78 -32.25
N TYR A 97 -5.82 3.56 -31.60
CA TYR A 97 -7.01 4.11 -32.25
C TYR A 97 -6.62 5.22 -33.25
N ILE A 98 -7.29 5.24 -34.41
CA ILE A 98 -7.14 6.28 -35.40
C ILE A 98 -7.72 7.60 -34.85
N THR A 99 -6.88 8.64 -34.82
CA THR A 99 -7.25 9.99 -34.37
C THR A 99 -7.60 10.90 -35.56
N PRO A 100 -8.36 12.01 -35.36
CA PRO A 100 -8.63 12.98 -36.41
C PRO A 100 -7.36 13.55 -37.07
N LEU A 101 -6.31 13.76 -36.28
CA LEU A 101 -5.02 14.27 -36.78
C LEU A 101 -4.32 13.26 -37.71
N MET A 102 -4.35 11.97 -37.42
CA MET A 102 -3.83 10.90 -38.30
C MET A 102 -4.59 10.84 -39.63
N LEU A 103 -5.92 11.08 -39.59
CA LEU A 103 -6.72 11.16 -40.81
C LEU A 103 -6.34 12.37 -41.66
N LEU A 104 -6.12 13.54 -41.04
CA LEU A 104 -5.68 14.75 -41.71
C LEU A 104 -4.27 14.56 -42.30
N GLU A 105 -3.36 13.98 -41.53
CA GLU A 105 -2.00 13.65 -41.99
C GLU A 105 -2.05 12.74 -43.23
N SER A 106 -2.84 11.65 -43.15
CA SER A 106 -2.99 10.71 -44.30
C SER A 106 -3.67 11.35 -45.52
N LEU A 107 -4.55 12.34 -45.29
CA LEU A 107 -5.18 13.09 -46.39
C LEU A 107 -4.18 14.01 -47.09
N LEU A 108 -3.31 14.68 -46.34
CA LEU A 108 -2.26 15.54 -46.87
C LEU A 108 -1.15 14.74 -47.56
N GLU A 109 -0.77 13.58 -46.98
CA GLU A 109 0.24 12.69 -47.55
C GLU A 109 -0.18 12.12 -48.90
N GLU A 110 -1.48 11.84 -49.08
CA GLU A 110 -1.99 11.38 -50.38
C GLU A 110 -1.87 12.44 -51.45
N GLY A 111 -1.93 13.74 -51.08
CA GLY A 111 -1.67 14.88 -51.97
C GLY A 111 -2.69 15.05 -53.11
N GLU A 112 -3.69 14.17 -53.20
CA GLU A 112 -4.70 14.16 -54.27
C GLU A 112 -6.13 14.24 -53.68
N GLY A 113 -7.07 14.64 -54.51
CA GLY A 113 -8.50 14.71 -54.18
C GLY A 113 -9.07 16.11 -54.16
N ILE A 114 -10.39 16.18 -54.08
CA ILE A 114 -11.13 17.44 -54.12
C ILE A 114 -10.77 18.30 -52.90
N ALA A 115 -10.64 17.73 -51.73
CA ALA A 115 -10.25 18.46 -50.53
C ALA A 115 -8.91 19.17 -50.70
N ILE A 116 -7.90 18.49 -51.19
CA ILE A 116 -6.54 19.06 -51.40
C ILE A 116 -6.57 20.17 -52.44
N ARG A 117 -7.30 19.98 -53.55
CA ARG A 117 -7.44 21.01 -54.58
C ARG A 117 -8.08 22.30 -54.07
N ILE A 118 -9.10 22.17 -53.25
CA ILE A 118 -9.76 23.32 -52.59
C ILE A 118 -8.81 24.00 -51.60
N LEU A 119 -8.06 23.24 -50.82
CA LEU A 119 -7.09 23.81 -49.89
C LEU A 119 -5.99 24.61 -50.62
N ILE A 120 -5.52 24.10 -51.76
CA ILE A 120 -4.54 24.80 -52.60
C ILE A 120 -5.17 26.06 -53.21
N SER A 121 -6.42 26.03 -53.71
CA SER A 121 -7.10 27.21 -54.25
C SER A 121 -7.32 28.30 -53.19
N MET A 122 -7.52 27.90 -51.91
CA MET A 122 -7.59 28.81 -50.76
C MET A 122 -6.22 29.36 -50.33
N GLY A 123 -5.11 28.98 -51.03
CA GLY A 123 -3.78 29.47 -50.74
C GLY A 123 -3.00 28.75 -49.65
N LEU A 124 -3.46 27.56 -49.24
CA LEU A 124 -2.77 26.76 -48.25
C LEU A 124 -1.55 26.07 -48.84
N ASP A 125 -0.41 26.21 -48.15
CA ASP A 125 0.82 25.47 -48.43
C ASP A 125 0.72 24.10 -47.74
N ILE A 126 0.42 23.07 -48.52
CA ILE A 126 0.20 21.70 -48.04
C ILE A 126 1.44 21.14 -47.36
N ASP A 127 2.63 21.41 -47.89
CA ASP A 127 3.88 20.88 -47.35
C ASP A 127 4.19 21.48 -45.96
N LYS A 128 3.93 22.77 -45.77
CA LYS A 128 4.09 23.43 -44.48
C LYS A 128 3.13 22.89 -43.44
N LEU A 129 1.85 22.67 -43.79
CA LEU A 129 0.88 22.12 -42.90
C LEU A 129 1.24 20.67 -42.53
N TYR A 130 1.67 19.88 -43.51
CA TYR A 130 2.11 18.51 -43.31
C TYR A 130 3.32 18.41 -42.36
N ASP A 131 4.32 19.28 -42.54
CA ASP A 131 5.47 19.35 -41.65
C ASP A 131 5.09 19.81 -40.23
N GLU A 132 4.15 20.76 -40.10
CA GLU A 132 3.64 21.17 -38.76
C GLU A 132 2.94 20.04 -38.06
N ILE A 133 2.15 19.25 -38.77
CA ILE A 133 1.46 18.05 -38.19
C ILE A 133 2.48 16.98 -37.79
N LYS A 134 3.45 16.68 -38.65
CA LYS A 134 4.54 15.73 -38.34
C LYS A 134 5.39 16.17 -37.15
N LEU A 135 5.62 17.45 -36.97
CA LEU A 135 6.34 17.97 -35.80
C LEU A 135 5.50 17.85 -34.53
N LYS A 136 4.18 18.02 -34.63
CA LYS A 136 3.25 17.78 -33.50
C LYS A 136 3.16 16.29 -33.18
N ASP A 137 3.06 15.44 -34.19
CA ASP A 137 2.97 13.99 -33.99
C ASP A 137 4.28 13.40 -33.44
N LYS A 138 5.44 13.91 -33.87
CA LYS A 138 6.75 13.58 -33.28
C LYS A 138 6.85 14.01 -31.81
N LYS A 139 6.25 15.15 -31.42
CA LYS A 139 6.20 15.62 -30.05
C LYS A 139 5.22 14.77 -29.20
N SER A 140 4.11 14.30 -29.77
CA SER A 140 3.11 13.45 -29.09
C SER A 140 3.55 11.98 -29.02
N ASN A 141 4.31 11.50 -30.01
CA ASN A 141 4.81 10.11 -30.09
C ASN A 141 6.19 9.89 -29.44
N GLN A 142 6.91 10.93 -29.02
CA GLN A 142 7.97 10.75 -28.03
C GLN A 142 7.29 10.40 -26.72
N LYS A 143 7.21 9.08 -26.41
CA LYS A 143 6.91 8.65 -25.03
C LYS A 143 7.81 9.48 -24.12
N LEU A 144 7.20 10.39 -23.36
CA LEU A 144 7.93 11.19 -22.38
C LEU A 144 8.73 10.23 -21.52
N GLU A 145 9.97 10.54 -21.22
CA GLU A 145 10.86 9.67 -20.44
C GLU A 145 10.26 9.36 -19.07
N ILE A 146 9.44 10.27 -18.57
CA ILE A 146 8.67 10.09 -17.34
C ILE A 146 7.77 8.84 -17.37
N TYR A 147 7.19 8.45 -18.51
CA TYR A 147 6.38 7.23 -18.63
C TYR A 147 7.21 5.94 -18.75
N ASN A 148 8.52 6.06 -19.02
CA ASN A 148 9.43 4.91 -19.01
C ASN A 148 9.97 4.62 -17.60
N ILE A 149 10.07 5.65 -16.76
CA ILE A 149 10.65 5.58 -15.40
C ILE A 149 9.55 5.58 -14.34
N GLY A 150 8.48 6.35 -14.57
CA GLY A 150 7.35 6.50 -13.67
C GLY A 150 6.15 5.64 -14.06
N LYS A 151 5.32 5.34 -13.07
CA LYS A 151 4.07 4.59 -13.21
C LYS A 151 2.88 5.53 -13.12
N GLU A 152 2.03 5.56 -14.14
CA GLU A 152 0.76 6.31 -14.09
C GLU A 152 -0.22 5.60 -13.15
N MET A 153 -0.53 6.23 -12.02
CA MET A 153 -1.32 5.61 -10.95
C MET A 153 -2.77 5.31 -11.36
N SER A 154 -3.28 5.97 -12.40
CA SER A 154 -4.64 5.75 -12.91
C SER A 154 -4.80 4.52 -13.82
N LYS A 155 -3.71 3.90 -14.29
CA LYS A 155 -3.77 2.75 -15.23
C LYS A 155 -3.97 1.41 -14.55
N ASP A 156 -3.29 1.19 -13.43
CA ASP A 156 -3.27 -0.09 -12.70
C ASP A 156 -4.17 -0.07 -11.46
N LEU A 157 -5.26 0.68 -11.51
CA LEU A 157 -6.22 0.71 -10.41
C LEU A 157 -6.85 -0.66 -10.26
N SER A 158 -6.37 -1.44 -9.30
CA SER A 158 -7.11 -2.57 -8.75
C SER A 158 -8.48 -2.07 -8.23
N ASP A 159 -9.48 -2.94 -8.18
CA ASP A 159 -10.82 -2.62 -7.64
C ASP A 159 -10.79 -2.27 -6.12
N ASN A 160 -9.62 -2.05 -5.57
CA ASN A 160 -9.42 -1.68 -4.18
C ASN A 160 -9.76 -0.21 -3.96
N PHE A 161 -10.87 0.03 -3.27
CA PHE A 161 -11.31 1.36 -2.87
C PHE A 161 -10.64 1.76 -1.55
N VAL A 162 -10.09 2.95 -1.48
CA VAL A 162 -9.70 3.56 -0.21
C VAL A 162 -10.95 4.15 0.45
N VAL A 163 -11.18 3.79 1.70
CA VAL A 163 -12.37 4.18 2.47
C VAL A 163 -11.94 4.92 3.73
N GLY A 164 -12.72 5.92 4.11
CA GLY A 164 -12.53 6.63 5.38
C GLY A 164 -11.39 7.65 5.37
N ARG A 165 -10.93 8.09 4.16
CA ARG A 165 -9.87 9.08 3.99
C ARG A 165 -10.33 10.30 3.19
N GLU A 166 -11.63 10.57 3.20
CA GLU A 166 -12.24 11.68 2.46
C GLU A 166 -11.63 13.02 2.85
N LYS A 167 -11.44 13.25 4.15
CA LYS A 167 -10.87 14.50 4.67
C LYS A 167 -9.44 14.74 4.18
N GLU A 168 -8.63 13.70 4.20
CA GLU A 168 -7.24 13.77 3.73
C GLU A 168 -7.18 14.02 2.22
N ILE A 169 -8.04 13.35 1.43
CA ILE A 169 -8.15 13.55 -0.02
C ILE A 169 -8.61 14.97 -0.33
N ASP A 170 -9.57 15.50 0.41
CA ASP A 170 -10.05 16.87 0.25
C ASP A 170 -8.93 17.88 0.55
N LEU A 171 -8.17 17.69 1.63
CA LEU A 171 -7.00 18.52 1.97
C LEU A 171 -5.92 18.49 0.89
N ILE A 172 -5.62 17.32 0.32
CA ILE A 172 -4.69 17.20 -0.81
C ILE A 172 -5.22 17.97 -2.01
N THR A 173 -6.50 17.79 -2.32
CA THR A 173 -7.19 18.46 -3.44
C THR A 173 -7.15 19.98 -3.27
N GLU A 174 -7.50 20.50 -2.09
CA GLU A 174 -7.43 21.91 -1.77
C GLU A 174 -6.01 22.47 -1.92
N THR A 175 -5.01 21.73 -1.38
CA THR A 175 -3.61 22.13 -1.47
C THR A 175 -3.15 22.22 -2.92
N LEU A 176 -3.48 21.25 -3.76
CA LEU A 176 -3.13 21.26 -5.20
C LEU A 176 -3.76 22.44 -5.95
N LEU A 177 -4.87 22.99 -5.47
CA LEU A 177 -5.57 24.13 -6.08
C LEU A 177 -5.06 25.50 -5.59
N ARG A 178 -4.26 25.55 -4.52
CA ARG A 178 -3.72 26.80 -3.99
C ARG A 178 -2.78 27.47 -4.97
N LYS A 179 -2.72 28.80 -4.92
CA LYS A 179 -1.77 29.61 -5.72
C LYS A 179 -0.34 29.45 -5.18
N ASN A 180 -0.17 29.42 -3.88
CA ASN A 180 1.12 29.26 -3.19
C ASN A 180 1.07 28.02 -2.32
N LYS A 181 2.22 27.37 -2.07
CA LYS A 181 2.32 26.11 -1.32
C LYS A 181 1.33 25.05 -1.84
N ASN A 182 1.36 24.84 -3.14
CA ASN A 182 0.46 23.94 -3.86
C ASN A 182 1.00 22.50 -3.98
N ASN A 183 1.99 22.15 -3.15
CA ASN A 183 2.57 20.81 -3.10
C ASN A 183 2.23 20.17 -1.74
N PRO A 184 1.31 19.21 -1.66
CA PRO A 184 1.02 18.49 -0.44
C PRO A 184 2.15 17.53 -0.07
N LEU A 185 2.49 17.45 1.21
CA LEU A 185 3.41 16.47 1.78
C LEU A 185 2.70 15.65 2.84
N LEU A 186 2.49 14.36 2.52
CA LEU A 186 1.85 13.41 3.42
C LEU A 186 2.86 12.90 4.44
N ILE A 187 2.58 13.14 5.72
CA ILE A 187 3.44 12.72 6.82
C ILE A 187 2.67 11.77 7.73
N GLY A 188 3.24 10.61 8.01
CA GLY A 188 2.65 9.62 8.90
C GLY A 188 3.52 8.37 8.97
N ASP A 189 3.24 7.50 9.90
CA ASP A 189 4.01 6.27 10.10
C ASP A 189 3.98 5.34 8.89
N ALA A 190 4.91 4.39 8.82
CA ALA A 190 4.91 3.39 7.76
C ALA A 190 3.65 2.52 7.86
N GLY A 191 3.02 2.20 6.72
CA GLY A 191 1.84 1.33 6.69
C GLY A 191 0.49 1.99 6.98
N VAL A 192 0.41 3.31 7.25
CA VAL A 192 -0.87 4.01 7.49
C VAL A 192 -1.69 4.30 6.22
N GLY A 193 -1.15 3.97 5.04
CA GLY A 193 -1.86 4.08 3.77
C GLY A 193 -1.64 5.39 3.01
N LYS A 194 -0.50 6.07 3.16
CA LYS A 194 -0.18 7.33 2.44
C LYS A 194 -0.28 7.19 0.93
N SER A 195 0.36 6.18 0.35
CA SER A 195 0.37 5.93 -1.10
C SER A 195 -1.02 5.56 -1.62
N ALA A 196 -1.80 4.80 -0.83
CA ALA A 196 -3.17 4.42 -1.17
C ALA A 196 -4.12 5.65 -1.26
N ILE A 197 -3.92 6.68 -0.43
CA ILE A 197 -4.69 7.93 -0.52
C ILE A 197 -4.45 8.63 -1.86
N VAL A 198 -3.20 8.62 -2.36
CA VAL A 198 -2.86 9.23 -3.65
C VAL A 198 -3.40 8.39 -4.82
N GLU A 199 -3.40 7.06 -4.70
CA GLU A 199 -4.06 6.15 -5.67
C GLU A 199 -5.56 6.44 -5.76
N GLU A 200 -6.23 6.65 -4.62
CA GLU A 200 -7.64 7.01 -4.60
C GLU A 200 -7.90 8.37 -5.25
N LEU A 201 -7.05 9.36 -5.01
CA LEU A 201 -7.14 10.64 -5.70
C LEU A 201 -6.98 10.47 -7.22
N ALA A 202 -6.01 9.66 -7.67
CA ALA A 202 -5.82 9.36 -9.09
C ALA A 202 -7.08 8.68 -9.69
N ARG A 203 -7.73 7.80 -8.94
CA ARG A 203 -8.97 7.14 -9.32
C ARG A 203 -10.14 8.12 -9.44
N ARG A 204 -10.28 9.06 -8.48
CA ARG A 204 -11.29 10.13 -8.52
C ARG A 204 -11.07 11.06 -9.71
N ILE A 205 -9.83 11.41 -10.00
CA ILE A 205 -9.48 12.20 -11.21
C ILE A 205 -9.95 11.48 -12.47
N LYS A 206 -9.64 10.18 -12.61
CA LYS A 206 -10.05 9.37 -13.78
C LYS A 206 -11.56 9.27 -13.91
N LYS A 207 -12.30 9.19 -12.81
CA LYS A 207 -13.77 9.17 -12.80
C LYS A 207 -14.39 10.54 -13.02
N GLY A 208 -13.60 11.62 -12.95
CA GLY A 208 -14.09 12.99 -13.03
C GLY A 208 -14.73 13.50 -11.74
N ASP A 209 -14.59 12.79 -10.63
CA ASP A 209 -15.10 13.13 -9.30
C ASP A 209 -14.12 14.01 -8.53
N VAL A 210 -13.75 15.12 -9.17
CA VAL A 210 -12.83 16.13 -8.65
C VAL A 210 -13.20 17.50 -9.24
N PRO A 211 -12.75 18.61 -8.64
CA PRO A 211 -12.94 19.95 -9.20
C PRO A 211 -12.43 20.05 -10.65
N ASN A 212 -13.06 20.89 -11.46
CA ASN A 212 -12.77 21.03 -12.89
C ASN A 212 -11.28 21.25 -13.21
N ALA A 213 -10.56 21.97 -12.35
CA ALA A 213 -9.13 22.23 -12.52
C ALA A 213 -8.25 20.98 -12.43
N LEU A 214 -8.76 19.87 -11.88
CA LEU A 214 -8.03 18.61 -11.73
C LEU A 214 -8.52 17.49 -12.67
N LYS A 215 -9.65 17.65 -13.37
CA LYS A 215 -10.27 16.58 -14.19
C LYS A 215 -9.35 16.00 -15.27
N ASN A 216 -8.45 16.83 -15.83
CA ASN A 216 -7.55 16.41 -16.90
C ASN A 216 -6.13 16.16 -16.41
N LYS A 217 -5.93 16.06 -15.07
CA LYS A 217 -4.62 15.79 -14.51
C LYS A 217 -4.32 14.30 -14.48
N LYS A 218 -3.02 13.97 -14.48
CA LYS A 218 -2.50 12.61 -14.38
C LYS A 218 -1.49 12.58 -13.25
N ILE A 219 -1.64 11.63 -12.34
CA ILE A 219 -0.65 11.42 -11.28
C ILE A 219 0.32 10.34 -11.72
N ILE A 220 1.61 10.68 -11.76
CA ILE A 220 2.69 9.76 -12.12
C ILE A 220 3.56 9.57 -10.89
N SER A 221 3.63 8.33 -10.42
CA SER A 221 4.50 7.92 -9.33
C SER A 221 5.91 7.69 -9.84
N ILE A 222 6.90 8.27 -9.17
CA ILE A 222 8.32 8.06 -9.45
C ILE A 222 8.99 7.51 -8.19
N GLU A 223 9.67 6.38 -8.37
CA GLU A 223 10.57 5.81 -7.36
C GLU A 223 11.99 6.31 -7.59
N MET A 224 12.63 6.85 -6.57
CA MET A 224 14.00 7.36 -6.67
C MET A 224 15.02 6.26 -7.02
N SER A 225 14.76 5.01 -6.58
CA SER A 225 15.51 3.83 -6.96
C SER A 225 15.56 3.61 -8.48
N SER A 226 14.45 3.84 -9.17
CA SER A 226 14.33 3.71 -10.62
C SER A 226 15.13 4.78 -11.38
N LEU A 227 15.32 5.95 -10.78
CA LEU A 227 16.15 7.02 -11.37
C LEU A 227 17.65 6.71 -11.24
N VAL A 228 18.06 6.11 -10.13
CA VAL A 228 19.45 5.70 -9.89
C VAL A 228 19.80 4.44 -10.69
N ALA A 229 18.83 3.57 -10.92
CA ALA A 229 19.04 2.33 -11.67
C ALA A 229 19.55 2.61 -13.10
N GLY A 230 20.67 2.00 -13.46
CA GLY A 230 21.32 2.14 -14.76
C GLY A 230 22.17 3.39 -14.95
N THR A 231 22.37 4.21 -13.90
CA THR A 231 23.34 5.31 -13.92
C THR A 231 24.66 4.84 -13.29
N LYS A 232 25.76 4.92 -14.04
CA LYS A 232 27.10 4.61 -13.53
C LYS A 232 27.76 5.83 -12.88
N TYR A 233 27.37 7.00 -13.32
CA TYR A 233 27.92 8.27 -12.88
C TYR A 233 26.84 9.19 -12.37
N ARG A 234 27.16 9.98 -11.38
CA ARG A 234 26.26 10.96 -10.75
C ARG A 234 25.67 11.96 -11.72
N GLY A 235 26.45 12.46 -12.68
CA GLY A 235 25.97 13.40 -13.69
C GLY A 235 24.83 12.86 -14.55
N GLU A 236 24.81 11.55 -14.80
CA GLU A 236 23.74 10.89 -15.55
C GLU A 236 22.40 10.91 -14.77
N PHE A 237 22.45 10.75 -13.44
CA PHE A 237 21.28 10.88 -12.58
C PHE A 237 20.73 12.31 -12.58
N GLU A 238 21.61 13.31 -12.42
CA GLU A 238 21.22 14.72 -12.44
C GLU A 238 20.62 15.11 -13.80
N GLU A 239 21.18 14.63 -14.89
CA GLU A 239 20.69 14.87 -16.25
C GLU A 239 19.31 14.24 -16.47
N LYS A 240 19.10 12.99 -16.05
CA LYS A 240 17.80 12.31 -16.12
C LYS A 240 16.74 13.04 -15.31
N LEU A 241 17.05 13.40 -14.06
CA LEU A 241 16.11 14.13 -13.21
C LEU A 241 15.74 15.50 -13.81
N ASN A 242 16.72 16.25 -14.30
CA ASN A 242 16.49 17.52 -14.98
C ASN A 242 15.62 17.36 -16.23
N LYS A 243 15.80 16.29 -16.99
CA LYS A 243 14.99 16.01 -18.19
C LYS A 243 13.54 15.74 -17.80
N ILE A 244 13.31 14.89 -16.81
CA ILE A 244 11.96 14.59 -16.29
C ILE A 244 11.27 15.87 -15.80
N ILE A 245 11.98 16.69 -15.00
CA ILE A 245 11.42 17.93 -14.47
C ILE A 245 11.03 18.89 -15.61
N LYS A 246 11.84 19.02 -16.66
CA LYS A 246 11.51 19.81 -17.84
C LYS A 246 10.32 19.23 -18.61
N GLU A 247 10.21 17.91 -18.69
CA GLU A 247 9.03 17.27 -19.30
C GLU A 247 7.75 17.60 -18.51
N VAL A 248 7.80 17.54 -17.17
CA VAL A 248 6.67 17.90 -16.32
C VAL A 248 6.34 19.39 -16.39
N GLU A 249 7.35 20.27 -16.43
CA GLU A 249 7.15 21.71 -16.61
C GLU A 249 6.42 22.02 -17.93
N ASN A 250 6.73 21.30 -19.01
CA ASN A 250 6.10 21.47 -20.31
C ASN A 250 4.72 20.78 -20.43
N ASN A 251 4.37 19.89 -19.49
CA ASN A 251 3.12 19.15 -19.49
C ASN A 251 2.38 19.40 -18.17
N PRO A 252 1.68 20.53 -18.03
CA PRO A 252 1.05 20.95 -16.79
C PRO A 252 -0.09 20.02 -16.31
N GLU A 253 -0.53 19.07 -17.14
CA GLU A 253 -1.47 18.01 -16.76
C GLU A 253 -0.85 16.96 -15.84
N ILE A 254 0.50 16.88 -15.75
CA ILE A 254 1.19 15.89 -14.94
C ILE A 254 1.37 16.42 -13.51
N ILE A 255 0.99 15.61 -12.54
CA ILE A 255 1.30 15.78 -11.11
C ILE A 255 2.27 14.66 -10.75
N LEU A 256 3.42 15.00 -10.18
CA LEU A 256 4.39 14.01 -9.70
C LEU A 256 3.97 13.50 -8.32
N PHE A 257 4.01 12.19 -8.13
CA PHE A 257 3.98 11.60 -6.81
C PHE A 257 5.35 10.99 -6.52
N ILE A 258 5.95 11.42 -5.40
CA ILE A 258 7.25 10.92 -4.93
C ILE A 258 7.02 10.29 -3.57
N ASP A 259 7.01 8.96 -3.56
CA ASP A 259 7.01 8.22 -2.30
C ASP A 259 8.42 8.26 -1.70
N GLU A 260 8.51 8.21 -0.37
CA GLU A 260 9.78 8.35 0.35
C GLU A 260 10.60 9.57 -0.10
N ILE A 261 9.93 10.74 -0.20
CA ILE A 261 10.55 11.98 -0.74
C ILE A 261 11.82 12.41 0.02
N HIS A 262 12.05 11.91 1.23
CA HIS A 262 13.29 12.13 2.00
C HIS A 262 14.53 11.56 1.28
N THR A 263 14.36 10.56 0.42
CA THR A 263 15.44 9.97 -0.38
C THR A 263 16.08 10.98 -1.33
N LEU A 264 15.37 12.06 -1.70
CA LEU A 264 15.92 13.18 -2.48
C LEU A 264 17.09 13.88 -1.76
N SER A 265 17.07 13.89 -0.43
CA SER A 265 18.13 14.52 0.37
C SER A 265 19.37 13.62 0.54
N ASN A 266 19.22 12.31 0.27
CA ASN A 266 20.28 11.31 0.42
C ASN A 266 20.87 10.84 -0.92
N ALA A 267 20.21 11.13 -2.04
CA ALA A 267 20.67 10.75 -3.37
C ALA A 267 21.89 11.59 -3.76
N GLY A 268 23.08 11.19 -3.30
CA GLY A 268 24.32 11.89 -3.60
C GLY A 268 25.43 11.73 -2.55
N GLY A 269 25.30 10.83 -1.63
CA GLY A 269 26.09 10.41 -0.46
C GLY A 269 27.61 10.59 -0.36
N ALA A 270 28.22 11.65 -0.92
CA ALA A 270 29.57 12.06 -0.56
C ALA A 270 29.54 13.54 -0.18
N GLU A 271 30.36 13.96 0.79
CA GLU A 271 30.52 15.35 1.19
C GLU A 271 30.85 16.25 -0.03
N GLY A 272 30.01 17.27 -0.29
CA GLY A 272 30.15 18.18 -1.43
C GLY A 272 29.23 17.90 -2.63
N ALA A 273 28.29 16.96 -2.50
CA ALA A 273 27.36 16.56 -3.55
C ALA A 273 26.10 17.47 -3.59
N ILE A 274 25.68 17.92 -4.80
CA ILE A 274 24.37 18.56 -5.00
C ILE A 274 23.28 17.50 -4.77
N ASN A 275 22.41 17.72 -3.81
CA ASN A 275 21.31 16.83 -3.52
C ASN A 275 20.23 16.95 -4.61
N ALA A 276 19.52 15.88 -4.93
CA ALA A 276 18.38 15.90 -5.86
C ALA A 276 17.32 16.95 -5.44
N SER A 277 17.22 17.24 -4.14
CA SER A 277 16.39 18.32 -3.60
C SER A 277 16.77 19.69 -4.15
N ASP A 278 18.06 19.98 -4.39
CA ASP A 278 18.52 21.28 -4.90
C ASP A 278 18.08 21.52 -6.35
N ILE A 279 17.96 20.46 -7.13
CA ILE A 279 17.44 20.49 -8.49
C ILE A 279 15.93 20.82 -8.49
N LEU A 280 15.16 20.26 -7.57
CA LEU A 280 13.70 20.47 -7.47
C LEU A 280 13.31 21.83 -6.90
N LYS A 281 14.09 22.38 -5.98
CA LYS A 281 13.80 23.66 -5.26
C LYS A 281 13.39 24.81 -6.19
N PRO A 282 14.09 25.12 -7.29
CA PRO A 282 13.74 26.23 -8.18
C PRO A 282 12.37 26.07 -8.86
N TYR A 283 12.02 24.85 -9.25
CA TYR A 283 10.76 24.53 -9.92
C TYR A 283 9.57 24.57 -8.98
N LEU A 284 9.74 24.02 -7.76
CA LEU A 284 8.75 24.11 -6.68
C LEU A 284 8.54 25.57 -6.23
N ALA A 285 9.64 26.37 -6.19
CA ALA A 285 9.58 27.76 -5.78
C ALA A 285 8.74 28.63 -6.72
N ARG A 286 8.80 28.35 -8.01
CA ARG A 286 8.10 29.09 -9.07
C ARG A 286 6.70 28.53 -9.37
N GLY A 287 6.30 27.44 -8.69
CA GLY A 287 5.01 26.76 -8.94
C GLY A 287 4.89 26.16 -10.35
N LYS A 288 6.03 25.90 -11.00
CA LYS A 288 6.10 25.39 -12.38
C LYS A 288 5.70 23.92 -12.48
N ILE A 289 5.89 23.15 -11.40
CA ILE A 289 5.51 21.75 -11.28
C ILE A 289 4.66 21.56 -10.05
N LYS A 290 3.82 20.54 -10.05
CA LYS A 290 3.04 20.09 -8.87
C LYS A 290 3.58 18.75 -8.42
N VAL A 291 3.87 18.66 -7.11
CA VAL A 291 4.44 17.46 -6.49
C VAL A 291 3.62 17.09 -5.26
N ILE A 292 3.23 15.82 -5.17
CA ILE A 292 2.72 15.20 -3.97
C ILE A 292 3.88 14.40 -3.38
N GLY A 293 4.28 14.67 -2.15
CA GLY A 293 5.31 13.90 -1.45
C GLY A 293 4.70 13.03 -0.36
N ALA A 294 5.33 11.89 -0.08
CA ALA A 294 5.01 11.08 1.09
C ALA A 294 6.30 10.73 1.86
N THR A 295 6.24 10.75 3.19
CA THR A 295 7.37 10.37 4.06
C THR A 295 6.88 9.98 5.45
N THR A 296 7.76 9.41 6.28
CA THR A 296 7.46 9.20 7.69
C THR A 296 7.75 10.46 8.53
N THR A 297 7.17 10.50 9.73
CA THR A 297 7.38 11.63 10.66
C THR A 297 8.87 11.78 11.05
N ASN A 298 9.54 10.66 11.27
CA ASN A 298 10.95 10.64 11.64
C ASN A 298 11.85 11.15 10.52
N GLU A 299 11.62 10.68 9.30
CA GLU A 299 12.36 11.07 8.11
C GLU A 299 12.12 12.52 7.71
N TYR A 300 10.88 13.01 7.87
CA TYR A 300 10.57 14.42 7.72
C TYR A 300 11.44 15.29 8.65
N ASN A 301 11.47 14.97 9.94
CA ASN A 301 12.25 15.73 10.93
C ASN A 301 13.75 15.63 10.68
N LYS A 302 14.23 14.45 10.27
CA LYS A 302 15.67 14.18 10.04
C LYS A 302 16.19 14.89 8.79
N PHE A 303 15.43 14.91 7.69
CA PHE A 303 15.89 15.33 6.37
C PHE A 303 15.20 16.59 5.84
N ILE A 304 13.87 16.68 5.86
CA ILE A 304 13.12 17.73 5.17
C ILE A 304 12.97 18.98 6.04
N ALA A 305 12.66 18.84 7.33
CA ALA A 305 12.46 19.96 8.24
C ALA A 305 13.72 20.81 8.43
N LYS A 306 14.90 20.19 8.32
CA LYS A 306 16.19 20.90 8.39
C LYS A 306 16.44 21.77 7.17
N ASP A 307 15.91 21.41 6.02
CA ASP A 307 15.96 22.21 4.79
C ASP A 307 14.81 23.22 4.74
N LYS A 308 15.04 24.41 5.31
CA LYS A 308 14.04 25.48 5.36
C LYS A 308 13.55 25.95 3.99
N ALA A 309 14.35 25.76 2.93
CA ALA A 309 13.97 26.15 1.58
C ALA A 309 12.97 25.13 0.99
N LEU A 310 13.19 23.83 1.20
CA LEU A 310 12.32 22.77 0.75
C LEU A 310 11.02 22.72 1.58
N SER A 311 11.11 22.75 2.91
CA SER A 311 9.95 22.63 3.81
C SER A 311 8.92 23.76 3.64
N ARG A 312 9.36 24.98 3.27
CA ARG A 312 8.44 26.10 2.98
C ARG A 312 7.64 25.93 1.69
N ARG A 313 7.98 24.98 0.83
CA ARG A 313 7.30 24.74 -0.46
C ARG A 313 6.22 23.68 -0.37
N PHE A 314 6.24 22.90 0.69
CA PHE A 314 5.24 21.86 0.95
C PHE A 314 4.22 22.33 2.00
N ASP A 315 2.99 21.87 1.83
CA ASP A 315 1.93 21.93 2.83
C ASP A 315 1.83 20.57 3.52
N LEU A 316 1.94 20.57 4.86
CA LEU A 316 2.05 19.33 5.63
C LEU A 316 0.65 18.77 5.91
N ILE A 317 0.39 17.56 5.46
CA ILE A 317 -0.85 16.83 5.74
C ILE A 317 -0.49 15.61 6.59
N LYS A 318 -0.93 15.63 7.84
CA LYS A 318 -0.67 14.52 8.76
C LYS A 318 -1.66 13.39 8.52
N ILE A 319 -1.13 12.20 8.28
CA ILE A 319 -1.90 10.97 8.11
C ILE A 319 -1.72 10.13 9.37
N ASN A 320 -2.79 10.01 10.14
CA ASN A 320 -2.79 9.19 11.36
C ASN A 320 -3.15 7.74 11.05
N GLU A 321 -2.81 6.84 11.96
CA GLU A 321 -3.31 5.46 11.94
C GLU A 321 -4.85 5.48 11.97
N PRO A 322 -5.53 4.70 11.10
CA PRO A 322 -6.99 4.60 11.15
C PRO A 322 -7.45 3.93 12.45
N SER A 323 -8.61 4.33 12.93
CA SER A 323 -9.27 3.68 14.07
C SER A 323 -9.59 2.21 13.77
N ILE A 324 -9.94 1.45 14.80
CA ILE A 324 -10.33 0.04 14.67
C ILE A 324 -11.51 -0.11 13.69
N ASP A 325 -12.53 0.73 13.84
CA ASP A 325 -13.72 0.68 12.98
C ASP A 325 -13.42 1.08 11.53
N GLU A 326 -12.59 2.10 11.32
CA GLU A 326 -12.12 2.48 9.98
C GLU A 326 -11.30 1.35 9.36
N THR A 327 -10.44 0.68 10.13
CA THR A 327 -9.64 -0.46 9.66
C THR A 327 -10.55 -1.63 9.25
N ILE A 328 -11.57 -1.95 10.04
CA ILE A 328 -12.57 -2.97 9.70
C ILE A 328 -13.27 -2.62 8.39
N ASN A 329 -13.67 -1.36 8.22
CA ASN A 329 -14.30 -0.89 6.99
C ASN A 329 -13.36 -1.00 5.77
N ILE A 330 -12.08 -0.67 5.94
CA ILE A 330 -11.06 -0.82 4.88
C ILE A 330 -10.94 -2.30 4.48
N LEU A 331 -10.76 -3.20 5.44
CA LEU A 331 -10.62 -4.63 5.18
C LEU A 331 -11.88 -5.22 4.54
N SER A 332 -13.07 -4.81 4.99
CA SER A 332 -14.35 -5.25 4.41
C SER A 332 -14.51 -4.87 2.94
N LYS A 333 -13.94 -3.74 2.54
CA LYS A 333 -13.93 -3.29 1.13
C LYS A 333 -12.89 -4.01 0.27
N ILE A 334 -11.75 -4.36 0.84
CA ILE A 334 -10.69 -5.12 0.15
C ILE A 334 -11.01 -6.62 0.08
N LYS A 335 -11.80 -7.12 1.01
CA LYS A 335 -12.21 -8.53 1.14
C LYS A 335 -12.60 -9.20 -0.19
N PRO A 336 -13.45 -8.60 -1.07
CA PRO A 336 -13.83 -9.27 -2.33
C PRO A 336 -12.64 -9.57 -3.24
N SER A 337 -11.60 -8.74 -3.24
CA SER A 337 -10.38 -8.96 -4.01
C SER A 337 -9.62 -10.18 -3.49
N PHE A 338 -9.48 -10.33 -2.17
CA PHE A 338 -8.87 -11.51 -1.54
C PHE A 338 -9.71 -12.77 -1.77
N GLU A 339 -11.03 -12.67 -1.61
CA GLU A 339 -11.95 -13.78 -1.86
C GLU A 339 -11.86 -14.29 -3.29
N HIS A 340 -11.72 -13.37 -4.26
CA HIS A 340 -11.56 -13.72 -5.68
C HIS A 340 -10.17 -14.33 -5.95
N HIS A 341 -9.10 -13.72 -5.42
CA HIS A 341 -7.72 -14.18 -5.67
C HIS A 341 -7.46 -15.58 -5.11
N TYR A 342 -7.84 -15.83 -3.85
CA TYR A 342 -7.60 -17.09 -3.17
C TYR A 342 -8.77 -18.09 -3.28
N ASN A 343 -9.89 -17.69 -3.90
CA ASN A 343 -11.12 -18.49 -3.98
C ASN A 343 -11.59 -18.98 -2.61
N ILE A 344 -11.58 -18.11 -1.60
CA ILE A 344 -11.89 -18.36 -0.18
C ILE A 344 -12.99 -17.41 0.25
N LYS A 345 -13.87 -17.84 1.16
CA LYS A 345 -14.87 -16.97 1.77
C LYS A 345 -14.40 -16.46 3.14
N ILE A 346 -14.52 -15.15 3.34
CA ILE A 346 -14.12 -14.44 4.55
C ILE A 346 -15.38 -13.85 5.18
N SER A 347 -15.64 -14.14 6.46
CA SER A 347 -16.76 -13.52 7.18
C SER A 347 -16.38 -12.16 7.76
N GLU A 348 -17.37 -11.31 8.05
CA GLU A 348 -17.15 -10.04 8.75
C GLU A 348 -16.58 -10.25 10.17
N GLU A 349 -16.96 -11.36 10.80
CA GLU A 349 -16.42 -11.76 12.10
C GLU A 349 -14.92 -12.07 12.01
N ASN A 350 -14.46 -12.72 10.93
CA ASN A 350 -13.04 -12.98 10.72
C ASN A 350 -12.25 -11.67 10.57
N ILE A 351 -12.81 -10.67 9.87
CA ILE A 351 -12.18 -9.35 9.70
C ILE A 351 -12.04 -8.66 11.06
N ARG A 352 -13.11 -8.63 11.87
CA ARG A 352 -13.05 -8.06 13.23
C ARG A 352 -11.98 -8.76 14.06
N GLN A 353 -11.98 -10.07 14.07
CA GLN A 353 -10.99 -10.86 14.80
C GLN A 353 -9.56 -10.59 14.34
N ILE A 354 -9.32 -10.43 13.02
CA ILE A 354 -8.00 -10.08 12.49
C ILE A 354 -7.55 -8.72 13.04
N VAL A 355 -8.43 -7.71 12.97
CA VAL A 355 -8.09 -6.36 13.45
C VAL A 355 -7.86 -6.35 14.96
N ASP A 356 -8.68 -7.03 15.74
CA ASP A 356 -8.53 -7.13 17.20
C ASP A 356 -7.20 -7.81 17.59
N LEU A 357 -6.87 -8.93 16.92
CA LEU A 357 -5.64 -9.66 17.20
C LEU A 357 -4.40 -8.87 16.79
N THR A 358 -4.43 -8.20 15.64
CA THR A 358 -3.29 -7.37 15.19
C THR A 358 -3.08 -6.17 16.10
N ASN A 359 -4.14 -5.52 16.57
CA ASN A 359 -4.02 -4.42 17.51
C ASN A 359 -3.49 -4.87 18.88
N LYS A 360 -3.86 -6.05 19.31
CA LYS A 360 -3.42 -6.57 20.61
C LYS A 360 -1.98 -7.07 20.60
N TYR A 361 -1.53 -7.69 19.52
CA TYR A 361 -0.27 -8.45 19.51
C TYR A 361 0.80 -7.93 18.55
N ILE A 362 0.45 -7.11 17.54
CA ILE A 362 1.41 -6.49 16.63
C ILE A 362 1.47 -4.99 16.96
N LEU A 363 2.42 -4.62 17.82
CA LEU A 363 2.55 -3.26 18.34
C LEU A 363 3.64 -2.45 17.62
N ASP A 364 4.47 -3.11 16.82
CA ASP A 364 5.58 -2.53 16.06
C ASP A 364 5.18 -1.97 14.70
N ARG A 365 3.94 -2.21 14.27
CA ARG A 365 3.37 -1.79 12.97
C ARG A 365 2.03 -1.12 13.13
N PHE A 366 1.61 -0.39 12.09
CA PHE A 366 0.39 0.40 12.08
C PHE A 366 -0.67 -0.20 11.14
N ASN A 367 -1.94 0.05 11.47
CA ASN A 367 -3.06 -0.25 10.58
C ASN A 367 -3.09 0.75 9.39
N PRO A 368 -3.63 0.33 8.22
CA PRO A 368 -4.24 -0.97 7.96
C PRO A 368 -3.25 -2.07 7.56
N ASP A 369 -1.97 -1.73 7.33
CA ASP A 369 -0.95 -2.63 6.75
C ASP A 369 -0.80 -3.93 7.55
N LYS A 370 -0.65 -3.87 8.88
CA LYS A 370 -0.52 -5.06 9.74
C LYS A 370 -1.72 -6.00 9.66
N SER A 371 -2.93 -5.44 9.50
CA SER A 371 -4.16 -6.23 9.40
C SER A 371 -4.35 -6.82 8.01
N ILE A 372 -3.96 -6.11 6.95
CA ILE A 372 -3.94 -6.60 5.57
C ILE A 372 -2.92 -7.75 5.44
N ASP A 373 -1.72 -7.58 5.99
CA ASP A 373 -0.66 -8.60 5.98
C ASP A 373 -1.07 -9.88 6.73
N LEU A 374 -1.80 -9.76 7.84
CA LEU A 374 -2.34 -10.92 8.54
C LEU A 374 -3.44 -11.61 7.71
N LEU A 375 -4.37 -10.85 7.13
CA LEU A 375 -5.42 -11.37 6.26
C LEU A 375 -4.83 -12.15 5.08
N ASP A 376 -3.87 -11.57 4.39
CA ASP A 376 -3.16 -12.19 3.26
C ASP A 376 -2.50 -13.51 3.67
N SER A 377 -1.78 -13.50 4.78
CA SER A 377 -1.11 -14.69 5.31
C SER A 377 -2.07 -15.81 5.71
N VAL A 378 -3.25 -15.45 6.26
CA VAL A 378 -4.29 -16.44 6.60
C VAL A 378 -4.89 -17.04 5.34
N CYS A 379 -5.15 -16.23 4.32
CA CYS A 379 -5.64 -16.68 3.02
C CYS A 379 -4.64 -17.61 2.34
N ALA A 380 -3.37 -17.23 2.28
CA ALA A 380 -2.29 -18.04 1.69
C ALA A 380 -2.10 -19.37 2.43
N MET A 381 -2.10 -19.36 3.78
CA MET A 381 -2.02 -20.59 4.57
C MET A 381 -3.20 -21.50 4.27
N LYS A 382 -4.41 -20.96 4.16
CA LYS A 382 -5.62 -21.72 3.88
C LYS A 382 -5.56 -22.37 2.51
N GLU A 383 -5.05 -21.67 1.52
CA GLU A 383 -4.84 -22.21 0.18
C GLU A 383 -3.86 -23.38 0.18
N VAL A 384 -2.71 -23.22 0.86
CA VAL A 384 -1.70 -24.29 0.99
C VAL A 384 -2.24 -25.53 1.74
N LYS A 385 -3.02 -25.31 2.81
CA LYS A 385 -3.61 -26.39 3.61
C LYS A 385 -4.81 -27.05 2.95
N SER A 386 -5.41 -26.42 1.95
CA SER A 386 -6.59 -26.97 1.29
C SER A 386 -6.18 -28.19 0.45
N PRO A 387 -6.69 -29.40 0.74
CA PRO A 387 -6.40 -30.60 -0.02
C PRO A 387 -7.10 -30.58 -1.40
N LYS A 388 -7.14 -29.42 -2.06
CA LYS A 388 -8.05 -29.04 -3.14
C LYS A 388 -7.98 -29.92 -4.36
N GLU A 389 -6.84 -30.46 -4.69
CA GLU A 389 -6.76 -31.13 -6.01
C GLU A 389 -6.90 -32.66 -5.93
N LYS A 390 -6.27 -33.30 -4.97
CA LYS A 390 -6.28 -34.77 -4.94
C LYS A 390 -7.66 -35.36 -4.66
N ASN A 391 -8.37 -34.87 -3.63
CA ASN A 391 -9.69 -35.42 -3.27
C ASN A 391 -10.77 -35.02 -4.29
N ILE A 392 -10.76 -33.78 -4.76
CA ILE A 392 -11.71 -33.32 -5.78
C ILE A 392 -11.44 -34.00 -7.13
N ILE A 393 -10.19 -34.23 -7.50
CA ILE A 393 -9.82 -34.98 -8.71
C ILE A 393 -10.27 -36.43 -8.58
N ILE A 394 -10.05 -37.07 -7.43
CA ILE A 394 -10.53 -38.45 -7.18
C ILE A 394 -12.06 -38.54 -7.25
N LEU A 395 -12.78 -37.57 -6.67
CA LEU A 395 -14.23 -37.51 -6.73
C LEU A 395 -14.75 -37.23 -8.15
N LYS A 396 -14.09 -36.34 -8.90
CA LYS A 396 -14.41 -36.07 -10.31
C LYS A 396 -14.16 -37.30 -11.21
N ASN A 397 -13.06 -38.03 -10.99
CA ASN A 397 -12.79 -39.27 -11.72
C ASN A 397 -13.81 -40.37 -11.39
N LYS A 398 -14.26 -40.47 -10.12
CA LYS A 398 -15.37 -41.35 -9.75
C LYS A 398 -16.68 -40.94 -10.41
N LEU A 399 -16.93 -39.62 -10.47
CA LEU A 399 -18.13 -39.10 -11.13
C LEU A 399 -18.14 -39.39 -12.63
N SER A 400 -17.01 -39.24 -13.34
CA SER A 400 -16.92 -39.58 -14.78
C SER A 400 -17.19 -41.06 -15.01
N ASN A 401 -16.63 -41.95 -14.18
CA ASN A 401 -16.86 -43.39 -14.30
C ASN A 401 -18.35 -43.78 -14.10
N ILE A 402 -19.04 -43.09 -13.17
CA ILE A 402 -20.47 -43.32 -12.92
C ILE A 402 -21.32 -42.79 -14.07
N ILE A 403 -20.95 -41.64 -14.64
CA ILE A 403 -21.65 -41.11 -15.84
C ILE A 403 -21.51 -42.05 -17.00
N GLU A 404 -20.31 -42.59 -17.27
CA GLU A 404 -20.09 -43.57 -18.33
C GLU A 404 -20.87 -44.88 -18.10
N ALA A 405 -20.90 -45.36 -16.84
CA ALA A 405 -21.70 -46.56 -16.47
C ALA A 405 -23.18 -46.32 -16.68
N LYS A 406 -23.69 -45.14 -16.25
CA LYS A 406 -25.09 -44.77 -16.49
C LYS A 406 -25.43 -44.73 -17.99
N GLU A 407 -24.59 -44.13 -18.82
CA GLU A 407 -24.82 -44.07 -20.28
C GLU A 407 -24.82 -45.44 -20.92
N LYS A 408 -23.95 -46.38 -20.49
CA LYS A 408 -23.95 -47.77 -20.97
C LYS A 408 -25.24 -48.49 -20.58
N MET A 409 -25.75 -48.30 -19.35
CA MET A 409 -27.02 -48.92 -18.93
C MET A 409 -28.22 -48.37 -19.68
N VAL A 410 -28.24 -47.07 -19.96
CA VAL A 410 -29.28 -46.44 -20.80
C VAL A 410 -29.26 -47.01 -22.23
N LYS A 411 -28.08 -47.20 -22.84
CA LYS A 411 -27.93 -47.83 -24.16
C LYS A 411 -28.39 -49.28 -24.21
N ASN A 412 -28.27 -50.00 -23.07
CA ASN A 412 -28.69 -51.38 -22.93
C ASN A 412 -30.16 -51.53 -22.48
N ASN A 413 -30.93 -50.41 -22.43
CA ASN A 413 -32.33 -50.37 -21.97
C ASN A 413 -32.56 -50.85 -20.51
N ASN A 414 -31.50 -50.87 -19.67
CA ASN A 414 -31.59 -51.21 -18.25
C ASN A 414 -31.85 -49.99 -17.41
N PHE A 415 -33.08 -49.51 -17.34
CA PHE A 415 -33.45 -48.25 -16.74
C PHE A 415 -33.41 -48.29 -15.19
N GLU A 416 -33.58 -49.44 -14.58
CA GLU A 416 -33.50 -49.55 -13.09
C GLU A 416 -32.07 -49.30 -12.58
N GLU A 417 -31.08 -49.92 -13.22
CA GLU A 417 -29.68 -49.68 -12.89
C GLU A 417 -29.25 -48.27 -13.27
N ALA A 418 -29.72 -47.70 -14.38
CA ALA A 418 -29.45 -46.32 -14.75
C ALA A 418 -29.96 -45.31 -13.72
N LEU A 419 -31.13 -45.59 -13.09
CA LEU A 419 -31.65 -44.78 -11.99
C LEU A 419 -30.79 -44.86 -10.73
N ASN A 420 -30.22 -46.02 -10.42
CA ASN A 420 -29.28 -46.17 -9.29
C ASN A 420 -27.98 -45.36 -9.51
N TYR A 421 -27.42 -45.40 -10.72
CA TYR A 421 -26.26 -44.58 -11.08
C TYR A 421 -26.59 -43.07 -11.04
N ARG A 422 -27.80 -42.66 -11.39
CA ARG A 422 -28.24 -41.26 -11.28
C ARG A 422 -28.30 -40.78 -9.84
N LYS A 423 -28.76 -41.61 -8.91
CA LYS A 423 -28.72 -41.28 -7.47
C LYS A 423 -27.29 -41.11 -6.98
N GLN A 424 -26.38 -42.00 -7.36
CA GLN A 424 -24.97 -41.89 -7.00
C GLN A 424 -24.29 -40.67 -7.63
N GLU A 425 -24.67 -40.27 -8.85
CA GLU A 425 -24.22 -39.07 -9.52
C GLU A 425 -24.62 -37.80 -8.71
N ILE A 426 -25.87 -37.73 -8.23
CA ILE A 426 -26.38 -36.62 -7.41
C ILE A 426 -25.65 -36.56 -6.07
N GLU A 427 -25.49 -37.69 -5.36
CA GLU A 427 -24.78 -37.77 -4.10
C GLU A 427 -23.29 -37.33 -4.20
N LEU A 428 -22.62 -37.72 -5.30
CA LEU A 428 -21.24 -37.35 -5.55
C LEU A 428 -21.12 -35.88 -5.91
N ASN A 429 -22.04 -35.31 -6.68
CA ASN A 429 -22.07 -33.88 -6.95
C ASN A 429 -22.29 -33.06 -5.67
N GLU A 430 -23.21 -33.51 -4.80
CA GLU A 430 -23.40 -32.87 -3.48
C GLU A 430 -22.15 -32.98 -2.60
N LYS A 431 -21.44 -34.11 -2.61
CA LYS A 431 -20.18 -34.28 -1.90
C LYS A 431 -19.08 -33.36 -2.44
N ILE A 432 -18.96 -33.24 -3.76
CA ILE A 432 -18.01 -32.33 -4.43
C ILE A 432 -18.33 -30.87 -4.06
N GLU A 433 -19.60 -30.50 -4.05
CA GLU A 433 -20.01 -29.14 -3.65
C GLU A 433 -19.80 -28.88 -2.16
N LYS A 434 -20.09 -29.83 -1.29
CA LYS A 434 -19.82 -29.73 0.15
C LYS A 434 -18.32 -29.63 0.44
N GLU A 435 -17.49 -30.44 -0.20
CA GLU A 435 -16.02 -30.37 -0.12
C GLU A 435 -15.48 -29.01 -0.63
N LYS A 436 -15.98 -28.54 -1.76
CA LYS A 436 -15.64 -27.19 -2.27
C LYS A 436 -16.04 -26.08 -1.29
N ASN A 437 -17.22 -26.18 -0.68
CA ASN A 437 -17.76 -25.15 0.21
C ASN A 437 -17.17 -25.18 1.63
N SER A 438 -16.83 -26.36 2.15
CA SER A 438 -16.30 -26.52 3.49
C SER A 438 -14.80 -26.20 3.61
N SER A 439 -14.02 -26.48 2.57
CA SER A 439 -12.58 -26.21 2.56
C SER A 439 -12.24 -24.75 2.28
N ASN A 440 -13.19 -23.96 1.80
CA ASN A 440 -12.94 -22.59 1.30
C ASN A 440 -13.33 -21.47 2.30
N ARG A 441 -13.60 -21.78 3.58
CA ARG A 441 -13.90 -20.76 4.60
C ARG A 441 -12.75 -20.59 5.57
N ILE A 442 -12.41 -19.34 5.86
CA ILE A 442 -11.50 -19.03 6.97
C ILE A 442 -12.20 -19.29 8.28
N THR A 443 -11.52 -19.97 9.19
CA THR A 443 -11.98 -20.21 10.56
C THR A 443 -11.18 -19.40 11.57
N ASN A 444 -11.77 -19.17 12.75
CA ASN A 444 -11.09 -18.48 13.85
C ASN A 444 -9.79 -19.19 14.28
N ASN A 445 -9.72 -20.52 14.10
CA ASN A 445 -8.51 -21.29 14.37
C ASN A 445 -7.41 -21.04 13.35
N ASP A 446 -7.75 -20.85 12.06
CA ASP A 446 -6.78 -20.52 11.02
C ASP A 446 -6.11 -19.17 11.33
N ILE A 447 -6.90 -18.16 11.73
CA ILE A 447 -6.40 -16.83 12.10
C ILE A 447 -5.46 -16.92 13.30
N LYS A 448 -5.86 -17.64 14.35
CA LYS A 448 -5.04 -17.84 15.55
C LYS A 448 -3.74 -18.57 15.24
N GLU A 449 -3.76 -19.57 14.38
CA GLU A 449 -2.57 -20.32 13.99
C GLU A 449 -1.54 -19.44 13.26
N VAL A 450 -1.99 -18.62 12.31
CA VAL A 450 -1.08 -17.70 11.60
C VAL A 450 -0.55 -16.63 12.55
N MET A 451 -1.41 -16.11 13.41
CA MET A 451 -1.01 -15.13 14.42
C MET A 451 0.08 -15.67 15.36
N LEU A 452 -0.08 -16.91 15.85
CA LEU A 452 0.93 -17.58 16.68
C LEU A 452 2.26 -17.74 15.98
N ARG A 453 2.25 -17.95 14.64
CA ARG A 453 3.50 -18.07 13.85
C ARG A 453 4.19 -16.71 13.63
N LYS A 454 3.40 -15.63 13.42
CA LYS A 454 3.94 -14.30 13.12
C LYS A 454 4.43 -13.53 14.35
N SER A 455 3.74 -13.66 15.48
CA SER A 455 3.96 -12.80 16.64
C SER A 455 4.71 -13.45 17.79
N ASN A 456 5.25 -14.66 17.61
CA ASN A 456 5.89 -15.43 18.69
C ASN A 456 5.08 -15.47 19.97
N ILE A 457 3.74 -15.37 19.85
CA ILE A 457 2.85 -15.49 21.00
C ILE A 457 2.95 -16.91 21.54
N PRO A 458 3.14 -17.09 22.84
CA PRO A 458 3.10 -18.41 23.43
C PRO A 458 1.76 -19.03 23.12
N ASN A 459 1.78 -20.31 22.72
CA ASN A 459 0.54 -21.03 22.43
C ASN A 459 -0.33 -21.03 23.72
N MET A 460 -1.32 -20.14 23.78
CA MET A 460 -2.15 -19.94 25.00
C MET A 460 -3.01 -21.15 25.37
N LYS A 461 -2.92 -22.23 24.62
CA LYS A 461 -3.31 -23.57 25.06
C LYS A 461 -2.25 -24.24 25.94
N ASN A 462 -1.20 -23.49 26.33
CA ASN A 462 -0.22 -24.01 27.28
C ASN A 462 -0.97 -24.45 28.51
N ASN A 463 -0.95 -25.75 28.68
CA ASN A 463 -1.49 -26.35 29.85
C ASN A 463 -0.62 -25.89 31.03
N TRP A 464 -1.09 -24.89 31.75
CA TRP A 464 -0.37 -24.35 32.92
C TRP A 464 0.02 -25.42 33.91
N LYS A 465 -0.70 -26.57 33.89
CA LYS A 465 -0.36 -27.78 34.67
C LYS A 465 0.94 -28.41 34.17
N ASP A 466 1.14 -28.44 32.85
CA ASP A 466 2.35 -29.03 32.26
C ASP A 466 3.57 -28.12 32.49
N LEU A 467 3.39 -26.77 32.44
CA LEU A 467 4.43 -25.80 32.82
C LEU A 467 4.84 -26.03 34.29
N LYS A 468 3.87 -26.22 35.19
CA LYS A 468 4.14 -26.51 36.61
C LYS A 468 4.95 -27.78 36.77
N ALA A 469 4.54 -28.85 36.10
CA ALA A 469 5.26 -30.12 36.13
C ALA A 469 6.69 -30.00 35.60
N TYR A 470 6.85 -29.27 34.45
CA TYR A 470 8.15 -29.01 33.87
C TYR A 470 9.07 -28.23 34.81
N LEU A 471 8.57 -27.14 35.41
CA LEU A 471 9.37 -26.30 36.33
C LEU A 471 9.73 -27.04 37.61
N ASN A 472 8.85 -27.86 38.15
CA ASN A 472 9.15 -28.69 39.34
C ASN A 472 10.21 -29.77 39.09
N ASN A 473 10.34 -30.24 37.85
CA ASN A 473 11.41 -31.18 37.47
C ASN A 473 12.77 -30.48 37.30
N GLU A 474 12.78 -29.24 36.72
CA GLU A 474 14.01 -28.52 36.46
C GLU A 474 14.55 -27.72 37.65
N ILE A 475 13.65 -27.36 38.59
CA ILE A 475 13.95 -26.51 39.72
C ILE A 475 13.49 -27.20 41.00
N VAL A 476 14.45 -27.72 41.75
CA VAL A 476 14.20 -28.50 42.97
C VAL A 476 13.89 -27.56 44.13
N GLY A 477 12.91 -27.93 44.98
CA GLY A 477 12.64 -27.30 46.28
C GLY A 477 11.97 -25.94 46.26
N GLN A 478 11.40 -25.49 45.11
CA GLN A 478 10.77 -24.18 44.96
C GLN A 478 9.28 -24.24 44.59
N GLU A 479 8.57 -25.28 45.05
CA GLU A 479 7.20 -25.55 44.61
C GLU A 479 6.20 -24.42 44.94
N GLU A 480 6.35 -23.77 46.10
CA GLU A 480 5.50 -22.65 46.53
C GLU A 480 5.70 -21.45 45.62
N ALA A 481 6.95 -21.07 45.38
CA ALA A 481 7.31 -19.98 44.48
C ALA A 481 6.82 -20.22 43.02
N ILE A 482 6.98 -21.44 42.51
CA ILE A 482 6.48 -21.83 41.19
C ILE A 482 4.95 -21.70 41.11
N ASN A 483 4.21 -22.06 42.16
CA ASN A 483 2.76 -21.91 42.20
C ASN A 483 2.31 -20.45 42.15
N GLU A 484 2.97 -19.55 42.89
CA GLU A 484 2.69 -18.11 42.87
C GLU A 484 3.01 -17.49 41.50
N ILE A 485 4.15 -17.84 40.88
CA ILE A 485 4.52 -17.40 39.54
C ILE A 485 3.44 -17.82 38.53
N ILE A 486 3.03 -19.08 38.54
CA ILE A 486 2.02 -19.58 37.60
C ILE A 486 0.67 -18.93 37.81
N ALA A 487 0.26 -18.69 39.06
CA ALA A 487 -0.98 -17.96 39.37
C ALA A 487 -0.94 -16.53 38.77
N SER A 488 0.19 -15.84 38.93
CA SER A 488 0.39 -14.48 38.38
C SER A 488 0.44 -14.43 36.85
N LEU A 489 1.06 -15.44 36.23
CA LEU A 489 1.09 -15.54 34.76
C LEU A 489 -0.33 -15.79 34.18
N LYS A 490 -1.20 -16.46 34.91
CA LYS A 490 -2.59 -16.68 34.50
C LYS A 490 -3.47 -15.43 34.61
N SER A 491 -3.17 -14.54 35.55
CA SER A 491 -3.99 -13.36 35.87
C SER A 491 -3.85 -12.20 34.89
N LYS A 492 -3.22 -12.40 33.74
CA LYS A 492 -3.02 -11.36 32.70
C LYS A 492 -4.35 -11.01 32.01
N GLU A 493 -5.14 -10.14 32.64
CA GLU A 493 -6.38 -9.58 32.09
C GLU A 493 -6.30 -8.09 31.81
N SER A 494 -5.21 -7.41 32.28
CA SER A 494 -5.05 -5.97 32.13
C SER A 494 -4.20 -5.57 30.92
N ASP A 495 -4.38 -4.33 30.46
CA ASP A 495 -3.53 -3.68 29.44
C ASP A 495 -2.15 -3.24 29.99
N LEU A 496 -1.74 -3.78 31.14
CA LEU A 496 -0.44 -3.54 31.76
C LEU A 496 0.44 -4.79 31.74
N PRO A 497 1.78 -4.66 31.78
CA PRO A 497 2.66 -5.81 31.87
C PRO A 497 2.48 -6.54 33.19
N VAL A 498 2.53 -7.87 33.17
CA VAL A 498 2.58 -8.67 34.41
C VAL A 498 3.98 -8.57 34.98
N SER A 499 4.12 -8.07 36.19
CA SER A 499 5.39 -7.86 36.87
C SER A 499 5.54 -8.76 38.09
N ILE A 500 6.63 -9.53 38.16
CA ILE A 500 6.89 -10.53 39.22
C ILE A 500 8.27 -10.23 39.81
N LEU A 501 8.31 -9.96 41.10
CA LEU A 501 9.57 -9.80 41.84
C LEU A 501 9.93 -11.08 42.56
N LEU A 502 11.09 -11.66 42.27
CA LEU A 502 11.64 -12.84 42.90
C LEU A 502 12.69 -12.43 43.94
N THR A 503 12.45 -12.72 45.20
CA THR A 503 13.37 -12.38 46.28
C THR A 503 14.00 -13.63 46.90
N GLY A 504 15.18 -13.52 47.47
CA GLY A 504 15.91 -14.64 48.13
C GLY A 504 17.43 -14.53 47.94
N SER A 505 18.19 -15.36 48.64
CA SER A 505 19.65 -15.34 48.63
C SER A 505 20.20 -15.63 47.22
N THR A 506 21.51 -15.31 47.02
CA THR A 506 22.16 -15.60 45.74
C THR A 506 22.29 -17.12 45.55
N GLY A 507 22.08 -17.60 44.30
CA GLY A 507 22.31 -19.01 43.93
C GLY A 507 21.10 -19.93 44.14
N VAL A 508 19.95 -19.43 44.64
CA VAL A 508 18.69 -20.27 44.90
C VAL A 508 17.90 -20.55 43.64
N GLY A 509 18.30 -20.14 42.46
CA GLY A 509 17.64 -20.51 41.19
C GLY A 509 16.73 -19.45 40.60
N LYS A 510 16.61 -18.20 41.13
CA LYS A 510 15.74 -17.13 40.62
C LYS A 510 15.88 -16.91 39.12
N THR A 511 17.08 -16.57 38.66
CA THR A 511 17.37 -16.31 37.25
C THR A 511 17.19 -17.55 36.36
N LYS A 512 17.47 -18.76 36.89
CA LYS A 512 17.24 -20.03 36.19
C LYS A 512 15.75 -20.25 35.96
N THR A 513 14.91 -20.01 36.97
CA THR A 513 13.45 -20.14 36.85
C THR A 513 12.90 -19.33 35.70
N VAL A 514 13.33 -18.07 35.55
CA VAL A 514 12.88 -17.22 34.47
C VAL A 514 13.34 -17.72 33.10
N LYS A 515 14.58 -18.24 33.01
CA LYS A 515 15.11 -18.82 31.76
C LYS A 515 14.30 -20.07 31.36
N GLU A 516 13.98 -20.95 32.30
CA GLU A 516 13.19 -22.14 32.02
C GLU A 516 11.74 -21.81 31.62
N ILE A 517 11.14 -20.78 32.22
CA ILE A 517 9.83 -20.27 31.79
C ILE A 517 9.91 -19.76 30.35
N ALA A 518 10.93 -18.97 30.00
CA ALA A 518 11.12 -18.45 28.65
C ALA A 518 11.29 -19.59 27.62
N THR A 519 12.06 -20.59 27.95
CA THR A 519 12.31 -21.78 27.12
C THR A 519 11.03 -22.58 26.89
N TYR A 520 10.28 -22.86 27.96
CA TYR A 520 9.03 -23.63 27.87
C TYR A 520 7.96 -22.88 27.06
N LEU A 521 7.80 -21.57 27.32
CA LEU A 521 6.84 -20.73 26.62
C LEU A 521 7.30 -20.38 25.20
N LYS A 522 8.54 -20.69 24.83
CA LYS A 522 9.19 -20.29 23.55
C LYS A 522 9.12 -18.78 23.31
N MET A 523 9.28 -18.00 24.39
CA MET A 523 9.29 -16.54 24.31
C MET A 523 10.71 -16.01 24.28
N PRO A 524 10.99 -14.94 23.49
CA PRO A 524 12.26 -14.25 23.58
C PRO A 524 12.52 -13.74 25.00
N LEU A 525 13.75 -13.94 25.49
CA LEU A 525 14.20 -13.43 26.79
C LEU A 525 15.11 -12.20 26.58
N VAL A 526 14.65 -11.06 27.06
CA VAL A 526 15.46 -9.83 27.13
C VAL A 526 15.97 -9.67 28.55
N ARG A 527 17.26 -9.95 28.74
CA ARG A 527 17.90 -9.82 30.07
C ARG A 527 18.63 -8.50 30.19
N LEU A 528 18.36 -7.80 31.29
CA LEU A 528 19.08 -6.64 31.75
C LEU A 528 19.76 -6.93 33.09
N ASP A 529 21.07 -6.89 33.13
CA ASP A 529 21.80 -6.97 34.37
C ASP A 529 21.95 -5.55 34.92
N LEU A 530 21.16 -5.24 35.96
CA LEU A 530 21.06 -3.90 36.49
C LEU A 530 22.32 -3.46 37.29
N SER A 531 23.23 -4.38 37.54
CA SER A 531 24.54 -4.04 38.08
C SER A 531 25.38 -3.17 37.13
N GLU A 532 25.14 -3.27 35.81
CA GLU A 532 25.77 -2.41 34.79
C GLU A 532 25.15 -1.02 34.70
N TYR A 533 24.03 -0.76 35.40
CA TYR A 533 23.25 0.47 35.34
C TYR A 533 23.22 1.21 36.68
N ASN A 534 24.34 1.21 37.40
CA ASN A 534 24.50 1.85 38.69
C ASN A 534 24.78 3.37 38.59
N GLU A 535 25.22 3.85 37.43
CA GLU A 535 25.53 5.27 37.19
C GLU A 535 24.33 6.02 36.60
N PRO A 536 24.13 7.33 36.91
CA PRO A 536 23.02 8.10 36.36
C PRO A 536 23.00 8.20 34.83
N VAL A 537 24.17 8.16 34.17
CA VAL A 537 24.32 8.26 32.72
C VAL A 537 23.95 6.94 32.01
N SER A 538 23.96 5.83 32.72
CA SER A 538 23.69 4.51 32.15
C SER A 538 22.24 4.37 31.63
N ILE A 539 21.32 5.22 32.04
CA ILE A 539 19.97 5.28 31.50
C ILE A 539 19.95 5.51 29.97
N ASN A 540 20.95 6.23 29.44
CA ASN A 540 21.07 6.48 28.00
C ASN A 540 21.32 5.20 27.20
N ARG A 541 21.86 4.15 27.81
CA ARG A 541 22.01 2.83 27.17
C ARG A 541 20.67 2.11 27.03
N LEU A 542 19.69 2.46 27.86
CA LEU A 542 18.35 1.87 27.81
C LEU A 542 17.44 2.59 26.80
N ILE A 543 17.39 3.92 26.87
CA ILE A 543 16.47 4.75 26.07
C ILE A 543 17.14 5.35 24.83
N GLY A 544 18.44 5.21 24.66
CA GLY A 544 19.22 5.83 23.57
C GLY A 544 19.81 7.18 23.96
N SER A 545 20.79 7.64 23.20
CA SER A 545 21.44 8.94 23.35
C SER A 545 20.61 10.05 22.71
N SER A 546 20.68 11.26 23.25
CA SER A 546 20.02 12.43 22.65
C SER A 546 20.63 12.80 21.30
N VAL A 547 19.86 13.47 20.45
CA VAL A 547 20.28 13.93 19.12
C VAL A 547 21.59 14.74 19.21
N GLY A 548 22.59 14.33 18.43
CA GLY A 548 23.91 14.99 18.38
C GLY A 548 24.99 14.38 19.25
N TYR A 549 24.69 13.35 20.04
CA TYR A 549 25.70 12.60 20.80
C TYR A 549 26.10 11.32 20.06
N VAL A 550 27.35 10.87 20.32
CA VAL A 550 27.87 9.60 19.82
C VAL A 550 26.99 8.46 20.33
N GLY A 551 26.60 7.51 19.45
CA GLY A 551 25.72 6.40 19.80
C GLY A 551 24.21 6.68 19.63
N TYR A 552 23.81 7.78 19.01
CA TYR A 552 22.39 8.07 18.73
C TYR A 552 21.73 7.04 17.79
N ASP A 553 22.48 6.52 16.82
CA ASP A 553 21.99 5.53 15.84
C ASP A 553 22.21 4.06 16.32
N ASP A 554 22.87 3.84 17.46
CA ASP A 554 23.08 2.50 17.99
C ASP A 554 21.79 1.87 18.48
N GLU A 555 21.65 0.54 18.27
CA GLU A 555 20.52 -0.24 18.81
C GLU A 555 20.62 -0.25 20.35
N ASN A 556 19.54 0.11 21.01
CA ASN A 556 19.41 -0.03 22.45
C ASN A 556 18.67 -1.33 22.83
N ILE A 557 18.77 -1.71 24.10
CA ILE A 557 18.15 -2.95 24.58
C ILE A 557 16.64 -2.95 24.41
N PHE A 558 16.00 -1.80 24.52
CA PHE A 558 14.56 -1.68 24.35
C PHE A 558 14.09 -1.77 22.90
N ASP A 559 14.99 -1.57 21.91
CA ASP A 559 14.65 -1.86 20.50
C ASP A 559 14.37 -3.35 20.29
N ARG A 560 14.98 -4.23 21.10
CA ARG A 560 14.64 -5.66 21.09
C ARG A 560 13.21 -5.92 21.59
N ILE A 561 12.74 -5.15 22.56
CA ILE A 561 11.35 -5.28 23.05
C ILE A 561 10.37 -4.78 21.98
N ARG A 562 10.73 -3.73 21.23
CA ARG A 562 9.95 -3.27 20.09
C ARG A 562 9.86 -4.33 18.98
N MET A 563 10.98 -5.03 18.71
CA MET A 563 11.00 -6.13 17.72
C MET A 563 10.24 -7.37 18.21
N TYR A 564 10.23 -7.60 19.53
CA TYR A 564 9.58 -8.75 20.17
C TYR A 564 8.63 -8.30 21.27
N PRO A 565 7.48 -7.71 20.95
CA PRO A 565 6.56 -7.15 21.95
C PRO A 565 5.99 -8.22 22.89
N ASN A 566 6.00 -9.49 22.47
CA ASN A 566 5.60 -10.62 23.29
C ASN A 566 6.86 -11.34 23.85
N SER A 567 7.56 -10.72 24.78
CA SER A 567 8.80 -11.21 25.35
C SER A 567 8.75 -11.30 26.87
N ILE A 568 9.71 -12.02 27.42
CA ILE A 568 10.00 -12.00 28.87
C ILE A 568 11.16 -11.03 29.07
N VAL A 569 10.95 -10.03 29.93
CA VAL A 569 11.97 -9.08 30.33
C VAL A 569 12.47 -9.47 31.71
N LEU A 570 13.75 -9.72 31.87
CA LEU A 570 14.38 -10.07 33.13
C LEU A 570 15.27 -8.90 33.59
N LEU A 571 14.89 -8.28 34.69
CA LEU A 571 15.67 -7.27 35.40
C LEU A 571 16.44 -7.97 36.54
N ASP A 572 17.69 -8.27 36.30
CA ASP A 572 18.51 -9.01 37.25
C ASP A 572 19.23 -8.05 38.21
N GLU A 573 19.27 -8.38 39.50
CA GLU A 573 19.92 -7.62 40.59
C GLU A 573 19.37 -6.17 40.75
N LEU A 574 18.04 -6.06 40.88
CA LEU A 574 17.30 -4.79 40.96
C LEU A 574 17.83 -3.82 42.01
N GLU A 575 18.34 -4.31 43.14
CA GLU A 575 18.92 -3.51 44.24
C GLU A 575 20.17 -2.75 43.86
N LYS A 576 20.83 -3.10 42.74
CA LYS A 576 22.03 -2.41 42.27
C LYS A 576 21.76 -1.28 41.29
N ALA A 577 20.53 -1.18 40.82
CA ALA A 577 20.13 -0.17 39.84
C ALA A 577 20.18 1.25 40.38
N ASN A 578 20.53 2.22 39.52
CA ASN A 578 20.37 3.62 39.85
C ASN A 578 18.87 3.99 39.98
N SER A 579 18.56 4.96 40.85
CA SER A 579 17.19 5.44 41.06
C SER A 579 16.47 5.90 39.75
N ASN A 580 17.22 6.47 38.82
CA ASN A 580 16.66 6.89 37.54
C ASN A 580 16.18 5.70 36.68
N VAL A 581 16.88 4.59 36.75
CA VAL A 581 16.47 3.34 36.07
C VAL A 581 15.24 2.76 36.73
N ILE A 582 15.17 2.76 38.06
CA ILE A 582 13.96 2.30 38.80
C ILE A 582 12.75 3.18 38.44
N ASN A 583 12.94 4.50 38.35
CA ASN A 583 11.88 5.43 37.95
C ASN A 583 11.40 5.22 36.52
N LEU A 584 12.29 4.84 35.62
CA LEU A 584 11.93 4.47 34.25
C LEU A 584 11.00 3.24 34.23
N PHE A 585 11.33 2.22 35.03
CA PHE A 585 10.48 1.04 35.14
C PHE A 585 9.18 1.30 35.92
N LEU A 586 9.13 2.28 36.81
CA LEU A 586 7.86 2.76 37.37
C LEU A 586 6.91 3.22 36.28
N GLN A 587 7.39 4.00 35.31
CA GLN A 587 6.56 4.40 34.18
C GLN A 587 6.08 3.20 33.34
N VAL A 588 6.95 2.21 33.11
CA VAL A 588 6.56 0.98 32.42
C VAL A 588 5.43 0.26 33.16
N LEU A 589 5.51 0.16 34.47
CA LEU A 589 4.50 -0.53 35.29
C LEU A 589 3.17 0.24 35.39
N ASP A 590 3.21 1.58 35.30
CA ASP A 590 2.02 2.43 35.36
C ASP A 590 1.31 2.60 34.02
N GLU A 591 2.08 2.88 32.96
CA GLU A 591 1.54 3.27 31.66
C GLU A 591 1.62 2.12 30.64
N GLY A 592 2.43 1.10 30.92
CA GLY A 592 2.67 -0.02 30.00
C GLY A 592 3.58 0.34 28.81
N PHE A 593 4.21 1.54 28.79
CA PHE A 593 5.12 1.96 27.74
C PHE A 593 6.14 2.99 28.23
N ILE A 594 7.19 3.18 27.43
CA ILE A 594 8.14 4.28 27.56
C ILE A 594 8.36 4.96 26.21
N THR A 595 8.91 6.17 26.25
CA THR A 595 9.36 6.87 25.03
C THR A 595 10.87 6.91 25.00
N ASN A 596 11.50 6.41 23.92
CA ASN A 596 12.95 6.45 23.77
C ASN A 596 13.45 7.87 23.39
N ALA A 597 14.78 8.06 23.35
CA ALA A 597 15.39 9.34 23.00
C ALA A 597 15.10 9.78 21.55
N LYS A 598 14.65 8.87 20.68
CA LYS A 598 14.21 9.16 19.31
C LYS A 598 12.75 9.62 19.23
N GLY A 599 12.03 9.68 20.38
CA GLY A 599 10.62 10.00 20.44
C GLY A 599 9.68 8.85 20.06
N GLU A 600 10.19 7.62 19.96
CA GLU A 600 9.41 6.44 19.62
C GLU A 600 8.84 5.81 20.89
N LYS A 601 7.60 5.39 20.81
CA LYS A 601 6.91 4.68 21.90
C LYS A 601 7.29 3.20 21.86
N ILE A 602 7.77 2.67 22.98
CA ILE A 602 8.07 1.25 23.17
C ILE A 602 7.04 0.67 24.12
N ASP A 603 6.23 -0.26 23.64
CA ASP A 603 5.10 -0.83 24.37
C ASP A 603 5.53 -2.11 25.09
N PHE A 604 5.18 -2.22 26.39
CA PHE A 604 5.46 -3.36 27.26
C PHE A 604 4.19 -4.13 27.64
N LYS A 605 3.02 -3.74 27.17
CA LYS A 605 1.75 -4.32 27.59
C LYS A 605 1.68 -5.84 27.45
N ASN A 606 2.33 -6.38 26.42
CA ASN A 606 2.34 -7.82 26.16
C ASN A 606 3.55 -8.54 26.76
N THR A 607 4.43 -7.85 27.49
CA THR A 607 5.59 -8.47 28.15
C THR A 607 5.24 -9.06 29.51
N TYR A 608 6.08 -10.00 29.95
CA TYR A 608 6.16 -10.47 31.33
C TYR A 608 7.46 -9.96 31.93
N ILE A 609 7.38 -9.09 32.93
CA ILE A 609 8.55 -8.49 33.57
C ILE A 609 8.89 -9.28 34.84
N PHE A 610 10.02 -9.94 34.81
CA PHE A 610 10.58 -10.59 35.99
C PHE A 610 11.71 -9.73 36.55
N MET A 611 11.71 -9.57 37.85
CA MET A 611 12.72 -8.84 38.59
C MET A 611 13.35 -9.79 39.62
N THR A 612 14.67 -9.77 39.74
CA THR A 612 15.33 -10.53 40.83
C THR A 612 15.95 -9.56 41.82
N SER A 613 15.89 -9.89 43.08
CA SER A 613 16.58 -9.17 44.14
C SER A 613 17.18 -10.12 45.18
N ASN A 614 18.34 -9.75 45.70
CA ASN A 614 18.96 -10.43 46.83
C ASN A 614 18.66 -9.73 48.17
N ALA A 615 17.90 -8.61 48.14
CA ALA A 615 17.48 -7.91 49.34
C ALA A 615 16.41 -8.76 50.08
N GLU A 616 16.59 -9.02 51.35
CA GLU A 616 15.57 -9.65 52.20
C GLU A 616 14.45 -8.68 52.44
N ILE A 617 13.27 -8.94 51.88
CA ILE A 617 12.04 -8.20 52.18
C ILE A 617 11.37 -8.91 53.37
N ASN A 618 11.62 -8.39 54.57
CA ASN A 618 11.02 -8.97 55.77
C ASN A 618 9.48 -8.80 55.84
N ASN A 619 8.77 -9.89 55.69
CA ASN A 619 7.32 -10.01 55.90
C ASN A 619 6.94 -9.88 57.38
N LYS A 620 7.16 -8.78 58.04
CA LYS A 620 6.54 -8.48 59.32
C LYS A 620 5.59 -7.30 59.23
N ILE A 621 4.39 -7.60 58.69
CA ILE A 621 3.18 -6.85 58.98
C ILE A 621 2.78 -7.28 60.40
N GLY A 622 3.28 -6.59 61.42
CA GLY A 622 2.93 -6.81 62.80
C GLY A 622 3.71 -5.88 63.69
N PHE A 623 2.99 -5.10 64.48
CA PHE A 623 3.48 -4.15 65.45
C PHE A 623 4.62 -4.71 66.33
N MET A 624 5.88 -4.45 65.97
CA MET A 624 6.98 -4.34 66.94
C MET A 624 8.14 -3.50 66.37
N LYS A 625 8.53 -2.48 67.11
CA LYS A 625 9.68 -1.62 66.90
C LYS A 625 10.97 -2.44 66.91
N GLY A 626 11.56 -2.66 65.75
CA GLY A 626 12.95 -3.08 65.59
C GLY A 626 13.49 -2.35 64.38
N LYS A 627 14.46 -1.47 64.58
CA LYS A 627 15.21 -0.78 63.51
C LYS A 627 15.87 -1.87 62.65
N SER A 628 15.33 -2.16 61.50
CA SER A 628 16.02 -2.92 60.45
C SER A 628 16.32 -1.97 59.29
N ASN A 629 17.57 -1.88 58.90
CA ASN A 629 18.14 -1.02 57.88
C ASN A 629 17.68 -1.32 56.43
N TYR A 630 16.62 -2.06 56.23
CA TYR A 630 16.16 -2.59 54.93
C TYR A 630 14.96 -1.86 54.31
N GLN A 631 14.45 -0.79 54.96
CA GLN A 631 13.35 0.01 54.37
C GLN A 631 13.84 0.97 53.25
N ASN A 632 15.11 0.92 52.85
CA ASN A 632 15.70 1.87 51.91
C ASN A 632 16.01 1.30 50.51
N SER A 633 15.76 0.04 50.23
CA SER A 633 16.11 -0.51 48.89
C SER A 633 15.10 -0.17 47.82
N PHE A 634 13.79 -0.18 48.12
CA PHE A 634 12.73 0.14 47.14
C PHE A 634 11.67 1.02 47.74
N SER A 635 11.15 1.99 46.97
CA SER A 635 10.06 2.85 47.41
C SER A 635 8.75 2.00 47.58
N LYS A 636 7.92 2.40 48.54
CA LYS A 636 6.60 1.78 48.73
C LYS A 636 5.75 1.88 47.45
N GLU A 637 5.97 2.95 46.73
CA GLU A 637 5.32 3.22 45.47
C GLU A 637 5.68 2.18 44.38
N PHE A 638 6.96 1.84 44.25
CA PHE A 638 7.43 0.84 43.31
C PHE A 638 6.88 -0.55 43.67
N LEU A 639 6.96 -0.95 44.94
CA LEU A 639 6.45 -2.25 45.40
C LEU A 639 4.93 -2.38 45.21
N GLY A 640 4.18 -1.28 45.37
CA GLY A 640 2.72 -1.28 45.21
C GLY A 640 2.26 -1.48 43.76
N ARG A 641 3.16 -1.35 42.76
CA ARG A 641 2.87 -1.53 41.32
C ARG A 641 3.25 -2.92 40.79
N ILE A 642 3.95 -3.69 41.61
CA ILE A 642 4.35 -5.05 41.24
C ILE A 642 3.13 -5.98 41.36
N THR A 643 2.85 -6.73 40.31
CA THR A 643 1.68 -7.65 40.27
C THR A 643 1.80 -8.76 41.32
N CYS A 644 3.00 -9.31 41.52
CA CYS A 644 3.28 -10.35 42.45
C CYS A 644 4.69 -10.25 43.01
N ILE A 645 4.83 -10.42 44.31
CA ILE A 645 6.15 -10.54 44.97
C ILE A 645 6.23 -11.95 45.52
N VAL A 646 7.15 -12.75 44.97
CA VAL A 646 7.43 -14.10 45.40
C VAL A 646 8.52 -14.03 46.47
N PHE A 647 8.11 -14.31 47.70
CA PHE A 647 9.01 -14.27 48.84
C PHE A 647 9.73 -15.62 49.02
N ASP A 648 11.02 -15.52 49.38
CA ASP A 648 11.86 -16.60 49.87
C ASP A 648 12.00 -17.82 48.93
N PHE A 649 12.69 -17.58 47.81
CA PHE A 649 13.39 -18.71 47.19
C PHE A 649 14.29 -19.34 48.25
N LYS A 650 13.95 -20.53 48.66
CA LYS A 650 14.61 -21.23 49.78
C LYS A 650 15.98 -21.75 49.37
N ARG A 651 16.93 -21.63 50.26
CA ARG A 651 18.22 -22.34 50.09
C ARG A 651 17.97 -23.80 50.36
N ILE A 652 18.28 -24.67 49.39
CA ILE A 652 18.18 -26.13 49.50
C ILE A 652 19.38 -26.66 50.29
#